data_bd06fcab15e80735a3665512f89fd9ab
#
_entry.id   bd06fcab15e80735a3665512f89fd9ab
#
_cell.length_a   1.000
_cell.length_b   1.000
_cell.length_c   1.000
_cell.angle_alpha   90.00
_cell.angle_beta   90.00
_cell.angle_gamma   90.00
#
_symmetry.space_group_name_H-M   'P 1'
#
loop_
_entity.id
_entity.type
_entity.pdbx_description
1 polymer ?
#
loop_
_entity_poly.entity_id
_entity_poly.type
_entity_poly.pdbx_seq_one_letter_code
_entity_poly.pdbx_strand_id
1 'polypeptide(L)'
;MRLRTLFAVTTALALAAPAWAQTADPQGAQASDQGTPADPQVDTDAPGDPVASDIVVTARGREESLKDVPIAVTAISGDAIKQQQLVLVRDVAAYAPGLNINSDSVTRAQLSIRGIGTTLIDTVQPGVGIFIDGIYQPNTTYLNSPLVDVARVEVLRGPQGTLFGNNTLGGAINVITRQPSNEWRGRIDGSMAGGDNFASVSASVSGPIVEDLLQFRVAGGYTTADGFARNVLAGGDQNPLEAKSVNATLRFLPASWATFTVNASYDQVFGGQTPYYPVTGPRDYSLRGRTNQRSLATVDYYAVNAKGEFEIDSLGTTVTLVGAYNQSDTNGAGDADFGPADFFRSTNSRTLKTYTGEARFDTRWSDAFSTLLGVYYGRSTTDTATATTIVPLNFTAPATADSENENIAVFGTGFLRLGEGLDLAVGLRYDRQTLDASTAGLAAAYKDDNFQPRVTLTKRWNPEFMTYASVARGVRGGGQNGPGAPNPIYRSDKVWTYEVGSKATALGGRLSADVAFFYNDYRDFIGSNALAPSTILNPATGQPVGFVAINLNSGDVESYGAEAELSFRVTDHWRIYANATLLNARVTDASEFQELTGYAYPGDRILFVPDANYTVGTNFELPVRGDQSIILDANVIAKGDRVGGSLDVNSIPVLEPYYLANASLGWRNEKFEVAAFATNLFNEKYIETYVDASLLRRAGLPAPLQNNVAIQGARRRVGLRGTIRF
;
A
#
# COMPACT_ATOMS: atom_id res chain seq x y z
N MET A 1 12.44 -30.44 1.11
CA MET A 1 11.73 -31.65 0.63
C MET A 1 10.76 -31.19 -0.44
N ARG A 2 10.90 -31.71 -1.64
CA ARG A 2 10.56 -31.11 -2.94
C ARG A 2 9.07 -30.85 -3.14
N LEU A 3 8.70 -29.63 -3.60
CA LEU A 3 7.39 -29.10 -3.98
C LEU A 3 6.76 -29.80 -5.21
N ARG A 4 6.84 -31.12 -5.34
CA ARG A 4 6.32 -31.88 -6.49
C ARG A 4 4.97 -32.55 -6.29
N THR A 5 4.30 -32.38 -5.14
CA THR A 5 3.08 -33.15 -4.81
C THR A 5 1.79 -32.33 -4.76
N LEU A 6 1.80 -31.04 -5.06
CA LEU A 6 0.59 -30.18 -5.03
C LEU A 6 0.01 -29.83 -6.42
N PHE A 7 0.58 -30.34 -7.51
CA PHE A 7 0.12 -30.02 -8.88
C PHE A 7 -0.98 -30.95 -9.43
N ALA A 8 -1.53 -31.85 -8.64
CA ALA A 8 -2.46 -32.89 -9.11
C ALA A 8 -3.97 -32.57 -8.91
N VAL A 9 -4.36 -31.39 -8.42
CA VAL A 9 -5.78 -31.06 -8.12
C VAL A 9 -6.38 -30.01 -9.05
N THR A 10 -5.61 -29.37 -9.94
CA THR A 10 -6.10 -28.25 -10.76
C THR A 10 -6.51 -28.59 -12.19
N THR A 11 -6.56 -29.86 -12.58
CA THR A 11 -6.89 -30.24 -13.98
C THR A 11 -8.31 -30.83 -14.18
N ALA A 12 -9.24 -30.72 -13.24
CA ALA A 12 -10.55 -31.36 -13.31
C ALA A 12 -11.77 -30.43 -13.44
N LEU A 13 -11.60 -29.14 -13.76
CA LEU A 13 -12.72 -28.17 -13.80
C LEU A 13 -12.95 -27.49 -15.17
N ALA A 14 -12.40 -28.03 -16.24
CA ALA A 14 -12.71 -27.58 -17.59
C ALA A 14 -13.35 -28.74 -18.35
N LEU A 15 -14.69 -28.85 -18.34
CA LEU A 15 -15.53 -29.48 -19.33
C LEU A 15 -16.84 -30.03 -18.70
N ALA A 16 -17.90 -29.20 -18.67
CA ALA A 16 -19.28 -29.68 -18.83
C ALA A 16 -20.22 -28.47 -18.94
N ALA A 17 -20.57 -28.09 -20.17
CA ALA A 17 -21.80 -27.35 -20.44
C ALA A 17 -22.91 -28.35 -20.73
N PRO A 18 -24.08 -28.22 -20.13
CA PRO A 18 -25.29 -28.72 -20.76
C PRO A 18 -26.21 -27.56 -21.18
N ALA A 19 -26.57 -27.58 -22.44
CA ALA A 19 -27.67 -26.80 -23.01
C ALA A 19 -29.00 -27.26 -22.42
N TRP A 20 -29.79 -26.30 -21.89
CA TRP A 20 -31.25 -26.42 -21.83
C TRP A 20 -31.85 -25.05 -22.09
N ALA A 21 -32.40 -24.88 -23.27
CA ALA A 21 -33.34 -23.82 -23.60
C ALA A 21 -34.73 -24.28 -23.25
N GLN A 22 -35.49 -23.51 -22.49
CA GLN A 22 -36.94 -23.52 -22.57
C GLN A 22 -37.48 -22.13 -22.23
N THR A 23 -38.34 -21.69 -23.13
CA THR A 23 -39.09 -20.44 -23.22
C THR A 23 -40.15 -20.33 -22.14
N ALA A 24 -40.35 -19.12 -21.61
CA ALA A 24 -41.60 -18.71 -20.97
C ALA A 24 -41.90 -17.24 -21.30
N ASP A 25 -43.15 -17.01 -21.63
CA ASP A 25 -43.81 -15.85 -22.20
C ASP A 25 -43.88 -14.61 -21.25
N PRO A 26 -44.01 -13.38 -21.80
CA PRO A 26 -44.05 -12.15 -21.02
C PRO A 26 -45.48 -11.73 -20.74
N GLN A 27 -45.83 -11.49 -19.48
CA GLN A 27 -47.00 -10.68 -19.14
C GLN A 27 -46.74 -9.74 -17.93
N GLY A 28 -47.05 -8.45 -18.13
CA GLY A 28 -47.51 -7.56 -17.08
C GLY A 28 -46.51 -6.53 -16.54
N ALA A 29 -46.17 -5.52 -17.32
CA ALA A 29 -45.60 -4.30 -16.79
C ALA A 29 -46.70 -3.42 -16.20
N GLN A 30 -46.66 -3.20 -14.89
CA GLN A 30 -47.31 -2.05 -14.27
C GLN A 30 -46.22 -1.03 -13.92
N ALA A 31 -46.36 0.18 -14.44
CA ALA A 31 -45.54 1.34 -14.12
C ALA A 31 -45.74 1.71 -12.66
N SER A 32 -44.67 1.75 -11.90
CA SER A 32 -44.63 2.36 -10.58
C SER A 32 -43.61 3.51 -10.59
N ASP A 33 -44.14 4.65 -10.31
CA ASP A 33 -43.60 5.90 -9.71
C ASP A 33 -42.06 6.03 -9.70
N GLN A 34 -41.56 7.04 -10.41
CA GLN A 34 -40.16 7.45 -10.37
C GLN A 34 -39.91 8.20 -9.06
N GLY A 35 -39.54 7.43 -8.03
CA GLY A 35 -38.89 7.98 -6.85
C GLY A 35 -37.49 8.45 -7.24
N THR A 36 -37.15 9.65 -6.78
CA THR A 36 -35.80 10.24 -6.78
C THR A 36 -34.74 9.17 -6.47
N PRO A 37 -33.62 9.09 -7.19
CA PRO A 37 -32.56 8.15 -6.84
C PRO A 37 -32.06 8.47 -5.43
N ALA A 38 -32.30 7.59 -4.48
CA ALA A 38 -31.65 7.66 -3.18
C ALA A 38 -30.15 7.47 -3.42
N ASP A 39 -29.36 8.39 -2.88
CA ASP A 39 -27.89 8.28 -2.76
C ASP A 39 -27.56 6.85 -2.29
N PRO A 40 -26.82 6.03 -3.06
CA PRO A 40 -26.47 4.68 -2.63
C PRO A 40 -25.35 4.75 -1.58
N GLN A 41 -25.67 5.33 -0.41
CA GLN A 41 -24.84 5.15 0.78
C GLN A 41 -24.95 3.68 1.17
N VAL A 42 -23.99 2.87 0.73
CA VAL A 42 -23.77 1.55 1.32
C VAL A 42 -23.61 1.78 2.82
N ASP A 43 -24.53 1.25 3.61
CA ASP A 43 -24.48 1.34 5.07
C ASP A 43 -23.26 0.57 5.56
N THR A 44 -22.09 1.26 5.60
CA THR A 44 -20.79 0.69 5.99
C THR A 44 -20.74 0.36 7.49
N ASP A 45 -21.75 0.70 8.25
CA ASP A 45 -21.87 0.39 9.68
C ASP A 45 -22.82 -0.79 9.97
N ALA A 46 -23.53 -1.32 8.95
CA ALA A 46 -24.37 -2.49 9.09
C ALA A 46 -23.52 -3.76 9.36
N PRO A 47 -23.90 -4.61 10.33
CA PRO A 47 -23.17 -5.85 10.59
C PRO A 47 -23.37 -6.83 9.43
N GLY A 48 -22.30 -7.09 8.71
CA GLY A 48 -22.24 -8.06 7.61
C GLY A 48 -21.14 -7.69 6.63
N ASP A 49 -20.35 -8.68 6.21
CA ASP A 49 -19.42 -8.46 5.10
C ASP A 49 -20.24 -8.24 3.84
N PRO A 50 -20.13 -7.11 3.15
CA PRO A 50 -20.81 -6.94 1.87
C PRO A 50 -20.36 -8.04 0.92
N VAL A 51 -21.29 -8.57 0.15
CA VAL A 51 -20.96 -9.50 -0.93
C VAL A 51 -19.97 -8.79 -1.86
N ALA A 52 -18.96 -9.49 -2.39
CA ALA A 52 -17.98 -8.88 -3.29
C ALA A 52 -18.64 -8.16 -4.50
N SER A 53 -19.88 -8.52 -4.84
CA SER A 53 -20.71 -7.84 -5.85
C SER A 53 -21.22 -6.46 -5.44
N ASP A 54 -21.28 -6.16 -4.16
CA ASP A 54 -21.91 -4.95 -3.62
C ASP A 54 -20.87 -3.92 -3.15
N ILE A 55 -19.58 -4.26 -3.24
CA ILE A 55 -18.50 -3.35 -2.89
C ILE A 55 -18.37 -2.29 -3.98
N VAL A 56 -18.58 -1.04 -3.59
CA VAL A 56 -18.32 0.12 -4.45
C VAL A 56 -16.86 0.54 -4.30
N VAL A 57 -16.20 0.82 -5.41
CA VAL A 57 -14.80 1.28 -5.47
C VAL A 57 -14.70 2.58 -6.26
N THR A 58 -13.66 3.36 -5.98
CA THR A 58 -13.38 4.66 -6.66
C THR A 58 -12.25 4.56 -7.69
N ALA A 59 -12.00 3.36 -8.17
CA ALA A 59 -10.82 2.99 -8.97
C ALA A 59 -10.64 3.75 -10.30
N ARG A 60 -11.72 4.29 -10.89
CA ARG A 60 -11.68 5.09 -12.13
C ARG A 60 -12.08 6.56 -11.92
N GLY A 61 -11.95 7.07 -10.68
CA GLY A 61 -12.36 8.43 -10.32
C GLY A 61 -13.89 8.61 -10.27
N ARG A 62 -14.63 7.49 -10.32
CA ARG A 62 -16.08 7.36 -10.19
C ARG A 62 -16.40 6.26 -9.20
N GLU A 63 -17.53 6.35 -8.53
CA GLU A 63 -18.05 5.26 -7.73
C GLU A 63 -18.68 4.19 -8.66
N GLU A 64 -18.12 2.99 -8.62
CA GLU A 64 -18.55 1.88 -9.48
C GLU A 64 -18.52 0.57 -8.69
N SER A 65 -19.41 -0.36 -9.01
CA SER A 65 -19.35 -1.71 -8.42
C SER A 65 -18.06 -2.41 -8.82
N LEU A 66 -17.39 -3.05 -7.87
CA LEU A 66 -16.11 -3.77 -8.07
C LEU A 66 -16.18 -4.76 -9.24
N LYS A 67 -17.32 -5.44 -9.45
CA LYS A 67 -17.54 -6.39 -10.55
C LYS A 67 -17.54 -5.72 -11.93
N ASP A 68 -17.89 -4.43 -12.01
CA ASP A 68 -18.06 -3.70 -13.26
C ASP A 68 -16.81 -2.95 -13.71
N VAL A 69 -15.81 -2.88 -12.86
CA VAL A 69 -14.54 -2.16 -13.11
C VAL A 69 -13.55 -3.06 -13.86
N PRO A 70 -13.17 -2.76 -15.13
CA PRO A 70 -12.30 -3.61 -15.96
C PRO A 70 -10.81 -3.38 -15.66
N ILE A 71 -10.42 -3.51 -14.42
CA ILE A 71 -9.04 -3.52 -13.91
C ILE A 71 -8.94 -4.50 -12.74
N ALA A 72 -7.73 -4.95 -12.44
CA ALA A 72 -7.46 -5.76 -11.26
C ALA A 72 -7.49 -4.86 -10.00
N VAL A 73 -8.51 -5.02 -9.16
CA VAL A 73 -8.71 -4.25 -7.91
C VAL A 73 -9.09 -5.19 -6.78
N THR A 74 -8.44 -5.03 -5.63
CA THR A 74 -8.85 -5.64 -4.36
C THR A 74 -9.40 -4.57 -3.44
N ALA A 75 -10.55 -4.81 -2.83
CA ALA A 75 -11.12 -3.95 -1.80
C ALA A 75 -11.23 -4.70 -0.47
N ILE A 76 -10.62 -4.17 0.58
CA ILE A 76 -10.59 -4.74 1.92
C ILE A 76 -11.45 -3.84 2.81
N SER A 77 -12.58 -4.34 3.31
CA SER A 77 -13.52 -3.57 4.12
C SER A 77 -12.95 -3.22 5.50
N GLY A 78 -13.46 -2.13 6.11
CA GLY A 78 -13.06 -1.73 7.46
C GLY A 78 -13.34 -2.79 8.52
N ASP A 79 -14.39 -3.61 8.34
CA ASP A 79 -14.67 -4.73 9.24
C ASP A 79 -13.67 -5.88 9.03
N ALA A 80 -13.30 -6.20 7.79
CA ALA A 80 -12.22 -7.16 7.53
C ALA A 80 -10.88 -6.69 8.12
N ILE A 81 -10.54 -5.40 8.02
CA ILE A 81 -9.37 -4.79 8.66
C ILE A 81 -9.35 -5.09 10.16
N LYS A 82 -10.47 -4.90 10.85
CA LYS A 82 -10.60 -5.14 12.29
C LYS A 82 -10.59 -6.62 12.64
N GLN A 83 -11.31 -7.45 11.89
CA GLN A 83 -11.36 -8.91 12.09
C GLN A 83 -9.98 -9.54 11.96
N GLN A 84 -9.19 -9.08 11.00
CA GLN A 84 -7.84 -9.57 10.72
C GLN A 84 -6.75 -8.88 11.57
N GLN A 85 -7.13 -7.95 12.47
CA GLN A 85 -6.21 -7.19 13.32
C GLN A 85 -5.14 -6.43 12.51
N LEU A 86 -5.53 -5.84 11.37
CA LEU A 86 -4.66 -4.97 10.59
C LEU A 86 -4.60 -3.60 11.26
N VAL A 87 -3.40 -3.17 11.63
CA VAL A 87 -3.19 -1.95 12.44
C VAL A 87 -2.69 -0.80 11.58
N LEU A 88 -1.80 -1.09 10.64
CA LEU A 88 -1.15 -0.12 9.77
C LEU A 88 -1.49 -0.41 8.30
N VAL A 89 -1.39 0.60 7.44
CA VAL A 89 -1.68 0.43 6.00
C VAL A 89 -0.86 -0.70 5.39
N ARG A 90 0.40 -0.88 5.79
CA ARG A 90 1.25 -1.98 5.30
C ARG A 90 0.71 -3.39 5.55
N ASP A 91 -0.12 -3.56 6.56
CA ASP A 91 -0.63 -4.88 6.94
C ASP A 91 -1.62 -5.44 5.89
N VAL A 92 -2.18 -4.58 5.02
CA VAL A 92 -3.11 -5.00 3.95
C VAL A 92 -2.44 -5.85 2.87
N ALA A 93 -1.10 -5.82 2.77
CA ALA A 93 -0.36 -6.56 1.74
C ALA A 93 -0.62 -8.06 1.75
N ALA A 94 -0.96 -8.63 2.91
CA ALA A 94 -1.27 -10.04 3.04
C ALA A 94 -2.57 -10.47 2.34
N TYR A 95 -3.44 -9.51 2.03
CA TYR A 95 -4.81 -9.76 1.53
C TYR A 95 -5.02 -9.31 0.09
N ALA A 96 -4.06 -8.60 -0.51
CA ALA A 96 -4.12 -8.13 -1.90
C ALA A 96 -3.10 -8.89 -2.77
N PRO A 97 -3.55 -9.64 -3.80
CA PRO A 97 -2.66 -10.34 -4.72
C PRO A 97 -1.67 -9.36 -5.37
N GLY A 98 -0.45 -9.82 -5.62
CA GLY A 98 0.59 -9.03 -6.29
C GLY A 98 1.20 -7.91 -5.46
N LEU A 99 0.57 -7.50 -4.35
CA LEU A 99 1.09 -6.49 -3.44
C LEU A 99 2.13 -7.12 -2.49
N ASN A 100 3.30 -6.51 -2.43
CA ASN A 100 4.32 -6.85 -1.46
C ASN A 100 4.79 -5.60 -0.74
N ILE A 101 4.67 -5.59 0.58
CA ILE A 101 5.22 -4.56 1.44
C ILE A 101 6.18 -5.23 2.40
N ASN A 102 7.42 -4.80 2.36
CA ASN A 102 8.47 -5.24 3.25
C ASN A 102 8.95 -4.02 4.06
N SER A 103 8.49 -3.91 5.29
CA SER A 103 8.79 -2.76 6.14
C SER A 103 9.85 -3.12 7.14
N ASP A 104 11.00 -2.47 7.03
CA ASP A 104 12.10 -2.59 7.96
C ASP A 104 12.13 -1.47 9.01
N SER A 105 11.19 -0.51 8.92
CA SER A 105 11.22 0.71 9.72
C SER A 105 9.84 1.38 9.78
N VAL A 106 9.61 2.20 10.80
CA VAL A 106 8.46 3.13 10.78
C VAL A 106 8.68 4.33 9.86
N THR A 107 9.92 4.56 9.40
CA THR A 107 10.26 5.70 8.54
C THR A 107 10.30 5.36 7.06
N ARG A 108 10.20 4.08 6.68
CA ARG A 108 10.25 3.62 5.29
C ARG A 108 9.64 2.22 5.12
N ALA A 109 9.29 1.89 3.89
CA ALA A 109 8.96 0.53 3.48
C ALA A 109 9.33 0.33 2.00
N GLN A 110 9.77 -0.87 1.65
CA GLN A 110 9.75 -1.31 0.27
C GLN A 110 8.33 -1.69 -0.10
N LEU A 111 7.84 -1.11 -1.17
CA LEU A 111 6.49 -1.31 -1.67
C LEU A 111 6.57 -1.72 -3.12
N SER A 112 5.96 -2.83 -3.50
CA SER A 112 5.85 -3.24 -4.90
C SER A 112 4.52 -3.91 -5.20
N ILE A 113 4.02 -3.67 -6.41
CA ILE A 113 2.95 -4.43 -7.03
C ILE A 113 3.52 -5.09 -8.28
N ARG A 114 3.36 -6.41 -8.41
CA ARG A 114 3.87 -7.19 -9.55
C ARG A 114 5.39 -7.06 -9.77
N GLY A 115 6.14 -6.86 -8.68
CA GLY A 115 7.59 -6.63 -8.73
C GLY A 115 8.02 -5.20 -9.09
N ILE A 116 7.08 -4.30 -9.39
CA ILE A 116 7.34 -2.90 -9.72
C ILE A 116 7.08 -2.03 -8.50
N GLY A 117 8.05 -1.20 -8.11
CA GLY A 117 7.87 -0.38 -6.92
C GLY A 117 9.12 0.32 -6.42
N THR A 118 9.22 0.50 -5.09
CA THR A 118 10.28 1.22 -4.41
C THR A 118 11.31 0.28 -3.78
N THR A 119 12.47 0.85 -3.50
CA THR A 119 13.55 0.23 -2.73
C THR A 119 13.41 0.52 -1.23
N LEU A 120 14.31 -0.01 -0.38
CA LEU A 120 14.40 0.30 1.06
C LEU A 120 15.12 1.64 1.35
N ILE A 121 15.11 2.59 0.44
CA ILE A 121 15.70 3.92 0.63
C ILE A 121 14.55 4.91 0.80
N ASP A 122 14.58 5.69 1.86
CA ASP A 122 13.50 6.60 2.27
C ASP A 122 13.38 7.88 1.43
N THR A 123 14.39 8.16 0.58
CA THR A 123 14.38 9.30 -0.34
C THR A 123 13.78 9.00 -1.70
N VAL A 124 13.46 7.71 -2.00
CA VAL A 124 12.87 7.34 -3.28
C VAL A 124 11.39 7.68 -3.33
N GLN A 125 10.94 8.22 -4.47
CA GLN A 125 9.52 8.40 -4.75
C GLN A 125 8.82 7.02 -4.80
N PRO A 126 7.60 6.88 -4.25
CA PRO A 126 6.89 5.61 -4.34
C PRO A 126 6.60 5.24 -5.80
N GLY A 127 6.85 3.99 -6.18
CA GLY A 127 6.48 3.46 -7.50
C GLY A 127 5.06 2.91 -7.54
N VAL A 128 4.44 2.79 -6.36
CA VAL A 128 3.02 2.54 -6.14
C VAL A 128 2.48 3.73 -5.38
N GLY A 129 1.47 4.40 -5.91
CA GLY A 129 0.88 5.60 -5.30
C GLY A 129 0.15 5.25 -4.01
N ILE A 130 0.31 6.08 -2.99
CA ILE A 130 -0.41 5.97 -1.73
C ILE A 130 -1.37 7.14 -1.66
N PHE A 131 -2.65 6.88 -1.40
CA PHE A 131 -3.71 7.87 -1.33
C PHE A 131 -4.53 7.69 -0.04
N ILE A 132 -4.99 8.79 0.53
CA ILE A 132 -5.99 8.83 1.60
C ILE A 132 -7.11 9.72 1.10
N ASP A 133 -8.32 9.16 0.97
CA ASP A 133 -9.50 9.81 0.38
C ASP A 133 -9.22 10.42 -1.02
N GLY A 134 -8.41 9.74 -1.83
CA GLY A 134 -8.00 10.18 -3.16
C GLY A 134 -6.90 11.24 -3.19
N ILE A 135 -6.33 11.63 -2.03
CA ILE A 135 -5.27 12.62 -1.90
C ILE A 135 -3.91 11.94 -1.84
N TYR A 136 -3.04 12.29 -2.76
CA TYR A 136 -1.70 11.70 -2.89
C TYR A 136 -0.82 11.95 -1.67
N GLN A 137 -0.18 10.87 -1.18
CA GLN A 137 0.82 10.87 -0.12
C GLN A 137 2.20 10.58 -0.73
N PRO A 138 3.13 11.54 -0.70
CA PRO A 138 4.33 11.48 -1.55
C PRO A 138 5.45 10.59 -1.03
N ASN A 139 5.26 9.86 0.06
CA ASN A 139 6.29 9.06 0.70
C ASN A 139 5.80 7.71 1.21
N THR A 140 6.68 6.71 1.20
CA THR A 140 6.38 5.36 1.73
C THR A 140 6.21 5.31 3.25
N THR A 141 6.56 6.36 4.00
CA THR A 141 6.27 6.45 5.45
C THR A 141 4.78 6.31 5.73
N TYR A 142 3.91 6.80 4.84
CA TYR A 142 2.45 6.71 4.97
C TYR A 142 1.91 5.26 4.96
N LEU A 143 2.70 4.27 4.55
CA LEU A 143 2.37 2.86 4.76
C LEU A 143 2.35 2.45 6.24
N ASN A 144 2.95 3.25 7.10
CA ASN A 144 2.93 3.06 8.54
C ASN A 144 1.81 3.86 9.24
N SER A 145 0.95 4.58 8.50
CA SER A 145 -0.21 5.28 9.07
C SER A 145 -1.20 4.28 9.69
N PRO A 146 -1.80 4.61 10.85
CA PRO A 146 -2.78 3.77 11.50
C PRO A 146 -4.07 3.65 10.69
N LEU A 147 -4.65 2.44 10.66
CA LEU A 147 -5.96 2.17 10.04
C LEU A 147 -7.09 2.44 11.03
N VAL A 148 -7.28 3.69 11.43
CA VAL A 148 -8.35 4.12 12.35
C VAL A 148 -9.53 4.65 11.55
N ASP A 149 -10.74 4.15 11.83
CA ASP A 149 -12.01 4.57 11.23
C ASP A 149 -12.06 4.51 9.70
N VAL A 150 -11.43 3.47 9.13
CA VAL A 150 -11.37 3.22 7.70
C VAL A 150 -12.65 2.52 7.23
N ALA A 151 -13.22 2.98 6.13
CA ALA A 151 -14.34 2.32 5.44
C ALA A 151 -13.83 1.12 4.62
N ARG A 152 -12.76 1.33 3.86
CA ARG A 152 -12.09 0.29 3.07
C ARG A 152 -10.69 0.73 2.63
N VAL A 153 -9.88 -0.24 2.20
CA VAL A 153 -8.63 0.00 1.47
C VAL A 153 -8.77 -0.61 0.09
N GLU A 154 -8.54 0.18 -0.95
CA GLU A 154 -8.54 -0.24 -2.34
C GLU A 154 -7.10 -0.40 -2.84
N VAL A 155 -6.78 -1.56 -3.41
CA VAL A 155 -5.48 -1.84 -4.03
C VAL A 155 -5.69 -2.02 -5.53
N LEU A 156 -5.25 -1.03 -6.31
CA LEU A 156 -5.34 -1.01 -7.76
C LEU A 156 -4.02 -1.49 -8.35
N ARG A 157 -4.06 -2.53 -9.17
CA ARG A 157 -2.87 -3.14 -9.76
C ARG A 157 -2.63 -2.71 -11.20
N GLY A 158 -1.36 -2.65 -11.59
CA GLY A 158 -0.93 -2.08 -12.87
C GLY A 158 -0.99 -0.55 -12.92
N PRO A 159 -0.41 0.09 -13.96
CA PRO A 159 -0.26 1.54 -14.01
C PRO A 159 -1.58 2.30 -13.86
N GLN A 160 -1.63 3.26 -12.94
CA GLN A 160 -2.78 4.12 -12.70
C GLN A 160 -2.49 5.59 -13.06
N GLY A 161 -1.42 5.83 -13.82
CA GLY A 161 -0.91 7.17 -14.11
C GLY A 161 -1.93 8.09 -14.76
N THR A 162 -2.81 7.60 -15.60
CA THR A 162 -3.81 8.43 -16.32
C THR A 162 -4.73 9.21 -15.37
N LEU A 163 -5.15 8.62 -14.25
CA LEU A 163 -6.05 9.25 -13.27
C LEU A 163 -5.31 9.73 -12.02
N PHE A 164 -4.48 8.87 -11.47
CA PHE A 164 -3.80 9.13 -10.19
C PHE A 164 -2.45 9.85 -10.36
N GLY A 165 -1.92 9.91 -11.58
CA GLY A 165 -0.71 10.67 -11.91
C GLY A 165 0.60 9.92 -11.72
N ASN A 166 1.69 10.68 -11.72
CA ASN A 166 3.03 10.16 -11.52
C ASN A 166 3.13 9.35 -10.21
N ASN A 167 4.14 8.47 -10.14
CA ASN A 167 4.39 7.59 -8.99
C ASN A 167 3.35 6.48 -8.78
N THR A 168 2.58 6.15 -9.82
CA THR A 168 1.61 5.04 -9.83
C THR A 168 1.91 4.01 -10.92
N LEU A 169 3.20 3.83 -11.26
CA LEU A 169 3.60 2.93 -12.35
C LEU A 169 3.32 1.46 -12.03
N GLY A 170 3.40 1.02 -10.77
CA GLY A 170 3.04 -0.33 -10.34
C GLY A 170 1.57 -0.48 -9.94
N GLY A 171 0.93 0.62 -9.56
CA GLY A 171 -0.44 0.64 -9.05
C GLY A 171 -0.70 1.74 -8.04
N ALA A 172 -1.80 1.60 -7.28
CA ALA A 172 -2.16 2.53 -6.22
C ALA A 172 -2.79 1.81 -5.02
N ILE A 173 -2.55 2.32 -3.82
CA ILE A 173 -3.26 1.96 -2.59
C ILE A 173 -4.06 3.19 -2.17
N ASN A 174 -5.37 3.07 -2.06
CA ASN A 174 -6.25 4.17 -1.65
C ASN A 174 -7.00 3.78 -0.37
N VAL A 175 -6.72 4.47 0.71
CA VAL A 175 -7.40 4.32 2.01
C VAL A 175 -8.60 5.26 2.01
N ILE A 176 -9.80 4.71 2.14
CA ILE A 176 -11.05 5.49 2.19
C ILE A 176 -11.52 5.54 3.64
N THR A 177 -11.65 6.73 4.19
CA THR A 177 -12.17 6.95 5.53
C THR A 177 -13.71 6.89 5.56
N ARG A 178 -14.29 6.61 6.73
CA ARG A 178 -15.75 6.65 6.90
C ARG A 178 -16.26 8.07 6.81
N GLN A 179 -17.35 8.27 6.10
CA GLN A 179 -17.96 9.58 5.90
C GLN A 179 -18.95 9.93 7.05
N PRO A 180 -19.21 11.22 7.31
CA PRO A 180 -20.28 11.65 8.20
C PRO A 180 -21.64 11.12 7.76
N SER A 181 -22.53 10.84 8.72
CA SER A 181 -23.90 10.38 8.49
C SER A 181 -24.93 11.38 9.04
N ASN A 182 -26.15 11.33 8.50
CA ASN A 182 -27.28 12.12 9.01
C ASN A 182 -27.97 11.49 10.22
N GLU A 183 -27.43 10.35 10.70
CA GLU A 183 -27.88 9.66 11.90
C GLU A 183 -26.76 9.64 12.94
N TRP A 184 -27.13 9.72 14.21
CA TRP A 184 -26.18 9.55 15.30
C TRP A 184 -25.69 8.10 15.35
N ARG A 185 -24.42 7.91 15.18
CA ARG A 185 -23.75 6.61 15.24
C ARG A 185 -22.46 6.74 16.00
N GLY A 186 -22.18 5.77 16.85
CA GLY A 186 -20.94 5.69 17.58
C GLY A 186 -20.39 4.27 17.59
N ARG A 187 -19.07 4.18 17.63
CA ARG A 187 -18.35 2.91 17.69
C ARG A 187 -17.15 3.02 18.60
N ILE A 188 -16.92 2.01 19.41
CA ILE A 188 -15.71 1.82 20.22
C ILE A 188 -15.18 0.42 19.95
N ASP A 189 -13.92 0.33 19.55
CA ASP A 189 -13.22 -0.93 19.36
C ASP A 189 -12.05 -1.01 20.34
N GLY A 190 -11.81 -2.19 20.90
CA GLY A 190 -10.67 -2.47 21.75
C GLY A 190 -10.09 -3.84 21.46
N SER A 191 -8.77 -4.00 21.51
CA SER A 191 -8.11 -5.29 21.45
C SER A 191 -6.87 -5.33 22.32
N MET A 192 -6.57 -6.52 22.88
CA MET A 192 -5.36 -6.77 23.64
C MET A 192 -4.84 -8.18 23.37
N ALA A 193 -3.54 -8.34 23.34
CA ALA A 193 -2.92 -9.66 23.14
C ALA A 193 -1.60 -9.80 23.90
N GLY A 194 -1.33 -11.04 24.34
CA GLY A 194 -0.02 -11.44 24.84
C GLY A 194 0.96 -11.69 23.71
N GLY A 195 2.22 -11.86 24.08
CA GLY A 195 3.36 -12.05 23.18
C GLY A 195 4.29 -10.83 23.18
N ASP A 196 3.77 -9.66 22.90
CA ASP A 196 4.48 -8.38 22.90
C ASP A 196 3.65 -7.24 23.54
N ASN A 197 2.79 -7.57 24.50
CA ASN A 197 1.94 -6.62 25.23
C ASN A 197 1.12 -5.71 24.32
N PHE A 198 0.64 -6.26 23.19
CA PHE A 198 -0.18 -5.53 22.24
C PHE A 198 -1.48 -5.03 22.88
N ALA A 199 -1.80 -3.75 22.68
CA ALA A 199 -3.07 -3.16 23.04
C ALA A 199 -3.47 -2.10 21.99
N SER A 200 -4.76 -2.07 21.64
CA SER A 200 -5.32 -1.06 20.73
C SER A 200 -6.71 -0.64 21.22
N VAL A 201 -7.01 0.64 21.11
CA VAL A 201 -8.35 1.20 21.34
C VAL A 201 -8.62 2.25 20.28
N SER A 202 -9.83 2.26 19.72
CA SER A 202 -10.30 3.34 18.86
C SER A 202 -11.77 3.66 19.17
N ALA A 203 -12.15 4.91 18.93
CA ALA A 203 -13.54 5.36 19.08
C ALA A 203 -13.87 6.32 17.95
N SER A 204 -15.13 6.28 17.51
CA SER A 204 -15.67 7.25 16.55
C SER A 204 -17.11 7.62 16.89
N VAL A 205 -17.47 8.84 16.52
CA VAL A 205 -18.85 9.35 16.59
C VAL A 205 -19.15 10.16 15.34
N SER A 206 -20.35 9.99 14.81
CA SER A 206 -20.86 10.70 13.65
C SER A 206 -22.32 11.10 13.87
N GLY A 207 -22.76 12.19 13.26
CA GLY A 207 -24.15 12.62 13.29
C GLY A 207 -24.37 14.01 12.67
N PRO A 208 -25.63 14.47 12.60
CA PRO A 208 -25.93 15.81 12.13
C PRO A 208 -25.65 16.85 13.24
N ILE A 209 -24.98 17.95 12.86
CA ILE A 209 -25.02 19.21 13.63
C ILE A 209 -26.30 19.94 13.30
N VAL A 210 -26.67 19.95 12.02
CA VAL A 210 -27.97 20.38 11.52
C VAL A 210 -28.43 19.31 10.53
N GLU A 211 -29.60 18.73 10.80
CA GLU A 211 -30.19 17.65 10.02
C GLU A 211 -30.25 18.00 8.53
N ASP A 212 -29.85 17.09 7.64
CA ASP A 212 -29.78 17.22 6.18
C ASP A 212 -28.86 18.34 5.64
N LEU A 213 -28.23 19.15 6.51
CA LEU A 213 -27.43 20.29 6.10
C LEU A 213 -25.96 20.20 6.49
N LEU A 214 -25.69 19.86 7.77
CA LEU A 214 -24.32 19.86 8.29
C LEU A 214 -24.09 18.64 9.17
N GLN A 215 -23.24 17.78 8.72
CA GLN A 215 -22.88 16.52 9.36
C GLN A 215 -21.42 16.55 9.82
N PHE A 216 -21.11 15.80 10.87
CA PHE A 216 -19.73 15.63 11.33
C PHE A 216 -19.42 14.17 11.64
N ARG A 217 -18.12 13.88 11.60
CA ARG A 217 -17.53 12.65 12.11
C ARG A 217 -16.21 12.96 12.80
N VAL A 218 -15.99 12.39 13.98
CA VAL A 218 -14.72 12.46 14.71
C VAL A 218 -14.33 11.06 15.11
N ALA A 219 -13.09 10.71 14.89
CA ALA A 219 -12.52 9.43 15.29
C ALA A 219 -11.14 9.62 15.90
N GLY A 220 -10.77 8.69 16.80
CA GLY A 220 -9.41 8.65 17.36
C GLY A 220 -9.03 7.24 17.76
N GLY A 221 -7.73 6.98 17.81
CA GLY A 221 -7.18 5.68 18.14
C GLY A 221 -5.82 5.73 18.81
N TYR A 222 -5.52 4.73 19.61
CA TYR A 222 -4.22 4.49 20.21
C TYR A 222 -3.87 3.01 20.14
N THR A 223 -2.67 2.71 19.69
CA THR A 223 -2.16 1.34 19.61
C THR A 223 -0.74 1.29 20.15
N THR A 224 -0.43 0.25 20.93
CA THR A 224 0.93 0.00 21.45
C THR A 224 1.28 -1.47 21.37
N ALA A 225 2.57 -1.77 21.16
CA ALA A 225 3.17 -3.09 21.27
C ALA A 225 4.66 -2.93 21.60
N ASP A 226 5.19 -3.82 22.44
CA ASP A 226 6.63 -3.81 22.76
C ASP A 226 7.48 -4.34 21.59
N GLY A 227 6.88 -5.14 20.68
CA GLY A 227 7.60 -5.92 19.69
C GLY A 227 8.15 -7.23 20.23
N PHE A 228 8.73 -8.06 19.34
CA PHE A 228 9.15 -9.41 19.70
C PHE A 228 10.67 -9.56 19.88
N ALA A 229 11.46 -8.65 19.33
CA ALA A 229 12.91 -8.69 19.39
C ALA A 229 13.44 -7.86 20.55
N ARG A 230 14.17 -8.47 21.47
CA ARG A 230 14.75 -7.80 22.64
C ARG A 230 16.21 -7.44 22.41
N ASN A 231 16.60 -6.22 22.72
CA ASN A 231 18.00 -5.84 22.80
C ASN A 231 18.57 -6.29 24.16
N VAL A 232 19.48 -7.26 24.14
CA VAL A 232 20.06 -7.80 25.38
C VAL A 232 21.29 -7.02 25.86
N LEU A 233 21.80 -6.05 25.08
CA LEU A 233 22.92 -5.20 25.43
C LEU A 233 22.47 -3.83 25.91
N ALA A 234 21.75 -3.08 25.06
CA ALA A 234 21.23 -1.75 25.41
C ALA A 234 19.96 -1.81 26.30
N GLY A 235 19.33 -3.00 26.36
CA GLY A 235 18.05 -3.19 27.06
C GLY A 235 16.85 -2.74 26.23
N GLY A 236 15.65 -3.15 26.67
CA GLY A 236 14.38 -2.85 26.02
C GLY A 236 14.15 -3.63 24.72
N ASP A 237 13.11 -3.27 24.00
CA ASP A 237 12.69 -3.96 22.79
C ASP A 237 13.22 -3.22 21.55
N GLN A 238 13.58 -4.01 20.51
CA GLN A 238 14.29 -3.49 19.35
C GLN A 238 13.37 -2.74 18.39
N ASN A 239 12.12 -3.21 18.25
CA ASN A 239 11.13 -2.68 17.34
C ASN A 239 9.74 -2.48 18.00
N PRO A 240 9.61 -1.61 19.00
CA PRO A 240 8.33 -1.26 19.58
C PRO A 240 7.45 -0.54 18.55
N LEU A 241 6.15 -0.51 18.82
CA LEU A 241 5.18 0.28 18.06
C LEU A 241 4.33 1.08 19.04
N GLU A 242 4.21 2.37 18.81
CA GLU A 242 3.17 3.22 19.39
C GLU A 242 2.57 4.06 18.27
N ALA A 243 1.25 4.02 18.12
CA ALA A 243 0.54 4.75 17.08
C ALA A 243 -0.63 5.52 17.70
N LYS A 244 -0.77 6.78 17.36
CA LYS A 244 -1.87 7.68 17.77
C LYS A 244 -2.51 8.24 16.51
N SER A 245 -3.82 8.38 16.51
CA SER A 245 -4.59 8.95 15.39
C SER A 245 -5.75 9.77 15.87
N VAL A 246 -5.99 10.90 15.24
CA VAL A 246 -7.20 11.69 15.36
C VAL A 246 -7.60 12.17 13.98
N ASN A 247 -8.88 11.99 13.64
CA ASN A 247 -9.46 12.42 12.37
C ASN A 247 -10.79 13.13 12.64
N ALA A 248 -11.05 14.23 11.93
CA ALA A 248 -12.30 14.97 11.99
C ALA A 248 -12.75 15.36 10.58
N THR A 249 -14.00 15.05 10.25
CA THR A 249 -14.63 15.37 8.96
C THR A 249 -15.90 16.15 9.18
N LEU A 250 -16.07 17.23 8.40
CA LEU A 250 -17.31 18.00 8.29
C LEU A 250 -17.83 17.88 6.87
N ARG A 251 -19.13 17.60 6.73
CA ARG A 251 -19.82 17.55 5.43
C ARG A 251 -20.97 18.55 5.46
N PHE A 252 -20.96 19.48 4.51
CA PHE A 252 -21.95 20.54 4.34
C PHE A 252 -22.70 20.37 3.02
N LEU A 253 -24.04 20.25 3.09
CA LEU A 253 -24.94 19.97 1.98
C LEU A 253 -25.93 21.15 1.81
N PRO A 254 -25.50 22.31 1.30
CA PRO A 254 -26.36 23.49 1.20
C PRO A 254 -27.51 23.34 0.18
N ALA A 255 -27.36 22.43 -0.76
CA ALA A 255 -28.36 22.11 -1.79
C ALA A 255 -28.09 20.70 -2.34
N SER A 256 -29.08 20.08 -2.98
CA SER A 256 -28.93 18.75 -3.59
C SER A 256 -27.85 18.66 -4.67
N TRP A 257 -27.48 19.77 -5.27
CA TRP A 257 -26.46 19.87 -6.31
C TRP A 257 -25.07 20.24 -5.80
N ALA A 258 -24.88 20.48 -4.48
CA ALA A 258 -23.59 20.92 -3.94
C ALA A 258 -23.28 20.23 -2.60
N THR A 259 -22.11 19.61 -2.54
CA THR A 259 -21.56 19.00 -1.33
C THR A 259 -20.15 19.54 -1.07
N PHE A 260 -19.88 19.93 0.17
CA PHE A 260 -18.55 20.34 0.63
C PHE A 260 -18.11 19.43 1.75
N THR A 261 -16.91 18.86 1.64
CA THR A 261 -16.31 18.03 2.68
C THR A 261 -14.96 18.62 3.09
N VAL A 262 -14.74 18.81 4.37
CA VAL A 262 -13.46 19.22 4.95
C VAL A 262 -13.01 18.15 5.93
N ASN A 263 -11.78 17.68 5.77
CA ASN A 263 -11.16 16.71 6.64
C ASN A 263 -9.88 17.29 7.24
N ALA A 264 -9.62 16.99 8.52
CA ALA A 264 -8.36 17.27 9.20
C ALA A 264 -7.94 16.04 9.99
N SER A 265 -6.68 15.64 9.88
CA SER A 265 -6.13 14.51 10.61
C SER A 265 -4.74 14.79 11.18
N TYR A 266 -4.45 14.12 12.29
CA TYR A 266 -3.13 14.02 12.90
C TYR A 266 -2.88 12.57 13.28
N ASP A 267 -1.76 12.03 12.80
CA ASP A 267 -1.25 10.72 13.19
C ASP A 267 0.18 10.84 13.71
N GLN A 268 0.53 10.06 14.72
CA GLN A 268 1.89 9.89 15.21
C GLN A 268 2.22 8.42 15.28
N VAL A 269 3.37 8.04 14.75
CA VAL A 269 3.89 6.67 14.83
C VAL A 269 5.30 6.70 15.41
N PHE A 270 5.51 5.97 16.51
CA PHE A 270 6.83 5.74 17.11
C PHE A 270 7.20 4.27 16.98
N GLY A 271 8.46 3.98 16.64
CA GLY A 271 8.95 2.61 16.51
C GLY A 271 10.40 2.51 16.06
N GLY A 272 10.77 1.33 15.51
CA GLY A 272 12.12 1.13 14.99
C GLY A 272 12.42 1.99 13.76
N GLN A 273 13.54 2.73 13.80
CA GLN A 273 14.03 3.48 12.63
C GLN A 273 14.77 2.56 11.65
N THR A 274 15.77 1.85 12.14
CA THR A 274 16.52 0.79 11.43
C THR A 274 16.84 -0.28 12.46
N PRO A 275 15.83 -1.06 12.90
CA PRO A 275 15.95 -1.95 14.06
C PRO A 275 16.69 -3.25 13.71
N TYR A 276 17.67 -3.18 12.83
CA TYR A 276 18.53 -4.29 12.48
C TYR A 276 19.43 -4.68 13.65
N TYR A 277 19.75 -5.96 13.74
CA TYR A 277 20.73 -6.50 14.68
C TYR A 277 21.49 -7.66 14.07
N PRO A 278 22.70 -7.96 14.57
CA PRO A 278 23.55 -9.04 14.08
C PRO A 278 22.86 -10.40 14.18
N VAL A 279 22.98 -11.19 13.11
CA VAL A 279 22.50 -12.56 13.02
C VAL A 279 23.58 -13.47 12.42
N THR A 280 23.52 -14.76 12.69
CA THR A 280 24.48 -15.74 12.15
C THR A 280 24.21 -16.10 10.69
N GLY A 281 22.98 -15.84 10.20
CA GLY A 281 22.58 -16.12 8.84
C GLY A 281 21.07 -15.98 8.62
N PRO A 282 20.57 -16.28 7.40
CA PRO A 282 19.17 -16.11 7.04
C PRO A 282 18.19 -17.09 7.73
N ARG A 283 18.69 -17.93 8.64
CA ARG A 283 17.92 -18.87 9.49
C ARG A 283 18.11 -18.62 10.97
N ASP A 284 18.67 -17.50 11.36
CA ASP A 284 18.78 -17.13 12.77
C ASP A 284 17.47 -16.52 13.25
N TYR A 285 16.75 -17.24 14.10
CA TYR A 285 15.45 -16.85 14.65
C TYR A 285 15.50 -16.52 16.14
N SER A 286 16.65 -16.05 16.63
CA SER A 286 16.90 -15.89 18.08
C SER A 286 16.06 -14.78 18.73
N LEU A 287 15.60 -13.77 18.00
CA LEU A 287 14.91 -12.56 18.50
C LEU A 287 15.70 -11.83 19.59
N ARG A 288 17.02 -11.87 19.53
CA ARG A 288 17.93 -11.27 20.51
C ARG A 288 18.91 -10.35 19.81
N GLY A 289 18.56 -9.06 19.74
CA GLY A 289 19.48 -8.04 19.26
C GLY A 289 20.60 -7.78 20.28
N ARG A 290 21.79 -7.49 19.77
CA ARG A 290 22.97 -7.09 20.57
C ARG A 290 23.57 -5.82 20.00
N THR A 291 22.76 -4.76 19.93
CA THR A 291 23.23 -3.45 19.54
C THR A 291 23.52 -2.61 20.79
N ASN A 292 24.56 -1.78 20.74
CA ASN A 292 24.94 -0.90 21.86
C ASN A 292 23.87 0.17 22.13
N GLN A 293 23.04 0.48 21.12
CA GLN A 293 21.99 1.47 21.17
C GLN A 293 20.77 0.97 20.38
N ARG A 294 19.55 1.38 20.80
CA ARG A 294 18.33 1.12 20.01
C ARG A 294 18.19 2.17 18.91
N SER A 295 17.74 1.74 17.73
CA SER A 295 17.43 2.62 16.62
C SER A 295 15.93 2.90 16.60
N LEU A 296 15.52 4.10 16.97
CA LEU A 296 14.12 4.50 17.16
C LEU A 296 13.81 5.80 16.42
N ALA A 297 12.58 5.93 15.95
CA ALA A 297 12.09 7.15 15.32
C ALA A 297 10.63 7.43 15.67
N THR A 298 10.26 8.70 15.55
CA THR A 298 8.90 9.20 15.54
C THR A 298 8.60 9.79 14.18
N VAL A 299 7.42 9.52 13.66
CA VAL A 299 6.87 10.17 12.46
C VAL A 299 5.54 10.79 12.82
N ASP A 300 5.41 12.10 12.62
CA ASP A 300 4.19 12.87 12.78
C ASP A 300 3.61 13.19 11.40
N TYR A 301 2.31 12.98 11.21
CA TYR A 301 1.60 13.29 9.97
C TYR A 301 0.48 14.28 10.27
N TYR A 302 0.41 15.32 9.46
CA TYR A 302 -0.64 16.34 9.50
C TYR A 302 -1.28 16.42 8.12
N ALA A 303 -2.60 16.38 8.05
CA ALA A 303 -3.33 16.56 6.81
C ALA A 303 -4.54 17.45 7.02
N VAL A 304 -4.77 18.34 6.06
CA VAL A 304 -6.02 19.11 5.93
C VAL A 304 -6.40 19.10 4.46
N ASN A 305 -7.63 18.72 4.18
CA ASN A 305 -8.15 18.76 2.82
C ASN A 305 -9.57 19.30 2.76
N ALA A 306 -9.91 19.85 1.61
CA ALA A 306 -11.25 20.31 1.28
C ALA A 306 -11.64 19.81 -0.10
N LYS A 307 -12.85 19.26 -0.22
CA LYS A 307 -13.46 18.76 -1.44
C LYS A 307 -14.80 19.46 -1.65
N GLY A 308 -15.04 19.96 -2.86
CA GLY A 308 -16.33 20.46 -3.31
C GLY A 308 -16.83 19.65 -4.50
N GLU A 309 -18.07 19.20 -4.48
CA GLU A 309 -18.72 18.46 -5.57
C GLU A 309 -19.99 19.22 -5.98
N PHE A 310 -20.15 19.42 -7.28
CA PHE A 310 -21.22 20.21 -7.87
C PHE A 310 -21.85 19.48 -9.05
N GLU A 311 -23.12 19.15 -8.93
CA GLU A 311 -23.90 18.52 -9.99
C GLU A 311 -24.56 19.60 -10.87
N ILE A 312 -24.23 19.60 -12.15
CA ILE A 312 -24.77 20.56 -13.14
C ILE A 312 -25.63 19.77 -14.12
N ASP A 313 -26.87 19.51 -13.72
CA ASP A 313 -27.83 18.67 -14.47
C ASP A 313 -28.01 19.09 -15.92
N SER A 314 -28.06 20.42 -16.18
CA SER A 314 -28.23 20.97 -17.53
C SER A 314 -27.09 20.59 -18.50
N LEU A 315 -25.92 20.22 -17.97
CA LEU A 315 -24.75 19.78 -18.73
C LEU A 315 -24.47 18.28 -18.57
N GLY A 316 -25.20 17.58 -17.70
CA GLY A 316 -24.89 16.20 -17.31
C GLY A 316 -23.48 16.08 -16.75
N THR A 317 -23.04 17.09 -15.98
CA THR A 317 -21.65 17.21 -15.53
C THR A 317 -21.57 17.29 -14.00
N THR A 318 -20.71 16.47 -13.41
CA THR A 318 -20.27 16.65 -12.03
C THR A 318 -18.89 17.30 -12.02
N VAL A 319 -18.76 18.42 -11.32
CA VAL A 319 -17.49 19.11 -11.10
C VAL A 319 -16.99 18.79 -9.71
N THR A 320 -15.77 18.28 -9.61
CA THR A 320 -15.10 18.01 -8.33
C THR A 320 -13.87 18.91 -8.21
N LEU A 321 -13.78 19.66 -7.10
CA LEU A 321 -12.62 20.47 -6.75
C LEU A 321 -12.01 19.91 -5.46
N VAL A 322 -10.69 19.69 -5.46
CA VAL A 322 -9.95 19.21 -4.30
C VAL A 322 -8.75 20.11 -4.03
N GLY A 323 -8.57 20.50 -2.77
CA GLY A 323 -7.37 21.15 -2.28
C GLY A 323 -6.87 20.45 -1.02
N ALA A 324 -5.56 20.20 -0.92
CA ALA A 324 -5.01 19.53 0.23
C ALA A 324 -3.62 20.05 0.63
N TYR A 325 -3.37 20.00 1.93
CA TYR A 325 -2.06 20.17 2.57
C TYR A 325 -1.74 18.93 3.39
N ASN A 326 -0.56 18.37 3.17
CA ASN A 326 -0.02 17.27 3.96
C ASN A 326 1.39 17.63 4.43
N GLN A 327 1.73 17.24 5.67
CA GLN A 327 3.09 17.33 6.21
C GLN A 327 3.44 16.03 6.92
N SER A 328 4.68 15.56 6.75
CA SER A 328 5.24 14.52 7.60
C SER A 328 6.58 14.97 8.18
N ASP A 329 6.71 14.86 9.50
CA ASP A 329 7.93 15.15 10.25
C ASP A 329 8.49 13.85 10.82
N THR A 330 9.71 13.51 10.42
CA THR A 330 10.42 12.32 10.89
C THR A 330 11.59 12.74 11.76
N ASN A 331 11.70 12.18 12.96
CA ASN A 331 12.84 12.37 13.86
C ASN A 331 13.30 11.02 14.38
N GLY A 332 14.57 10.70 14.18
CA GLY A 332 15.13 9.42 14.60
C GLY A 332 16.58 9.48 15.03
N ALA A 333 16.97 8.49 15.83
CA ALA A 333 18.33 8.29 16.25
C ALA A 333 18.61 6.79 16.42
N GLY A 334 19.83 6.37 16.16
CA GLY A 334 20.16 4.96 16.30
C GLY A 334 21.61 4.57 16.05
N ASP A 335 21.81 3.28 16.23
CA ASP A 335 23.04 2.58 15.92
C ASP A 335 23.19 2.47 14.39
N ALA A 336 24.28 2.97 13.85
CA ALA A 336 24.57 2.93 12.42
C ALA A 336 25.55 1.80 12.02
N ASP A 337 26.12 1.08 13.01
CA ASP A 337 26.94 -0.11 12.75
C ASP A 337 26.23 -1.42 13.09
N PHE A 338 25.02 -1.32 13.64
CA PHE A 338 24.12 -2.44 13.97
C PHE A 338 24.76 -3.51 14.89
N GLY A 339 25.74 -3.11 15.70
CA GLY A 339 26.57 -4.01 16.45
C GLY A 339 26.67 -3.75 17.96
N PRO A 340 27.43 -4.59 18.68
CA PRO A 340 27.69 -4.38 20.10
C PRO A 340 28.76 -3.30 20.38
N ALA A 341 29.53 -2.91 19.37
CA ALA A 341 30.56 -1.88 19.47
C ALA A 341 29.94 -0.50 19.26
N ASP A 342 30.33 0.48 20.05
CA ASP A 342 29.88 1.86 19.88
C ASP A 342 30.84 2.59 18.91
N PHE A 343 30.68 2.31 17.63
CA PHE A 343 31.56 2.86 16.58
C PHE A 343 30.87 3.96 15.78
N PHE A 344 29.59 3.75 15.36
CA PHE A 344 28.82 4.74 14.62
C PHE A 344 27.46 4.97 15.26
N ARG A 345 27.11 6.25 15.43
CA ARG A 345 25.77 6.70 15.81
C ARG A 345 25.20 7.58 14.72
N SER A 346 23.90 7.53 14.50
CA SER A 346 23.23 8.41 13.54
C SER A 346 22.04 9.12 14.14
N THR A 347 21.81 10.36 13.69
CA THR A 347 20.54 11.06 13.86
C THR A 347 20.00 11.44 12.50
N ASN A 348 18.68 11.48 12.38
CA ASN A 348 17.98 11.86 11.16
C ASN A 348 16.77 12.72 11.53
N SER A 349 16.61 13.84 10.85
CA SER A 349 15.37 14.62 10.84
C SER A 349 14.97 14.92 9.42
N ARG A 350 13.66 14.84 9.12
CA ARG A 350 13.12 15.11 7.79
C ARG A 350 11.75 15.74 7.91
N THR A 351 11.54 16.83 7.22
CA THR A 351 10.24 17.47 7.04
C THR A 351 9.89 17.43 5.56
N LEU A 352 8.72 16.87 5.25
CA LEU A 352 8.13 16.85 3.90
C LEU A 352 6.79 17.56 3.95
N LYS A 353 6.61 18.63 3.15
CA LYS A 353 5.36 19.36 3.00
C LYS A 353 4.85 19.23 1.58
N THR A 354 3.55 19.03 1.41
CA THR A 354 2.92 18.87 0.10
C THR A 354 1.63 19.68 0.02
N TYR A 355 1.48 20.42 -1.06
CA TYR A 355 0.28 21.15 -1.45
C TYR A 355 -0.23 20.54 -2.75
N THR A 356 -1.52 20.20 -2.81
CA THR A 356 -2.13 19.69 -4.03
C THR A 356 -3.44 20.41 -4.32
N GLY A 357 -3.73 20.59 -5.63
CA GLY A 357 -4.99 21.09 -6.12
C GLY A 357 -5.41 20.32 -7.35
N GLU A 358 -6.67 19.94 -7.42
CA GLU A 358 -7.24 19.23 -8.57
C GLU A 358 -8.64 19.72 -8.89
N ALA A 359 -8.94 19.82 -10.19
CA ALA A 359 -10.28 20.04 -10.70
C ALA A 359 -10.62 18.96 -11.71
N ARG A 360 -11.76 18.28 -11.54
CA ARG A 360 -12.28 17.24 -12.41
C ARG A 360 -13.67 17.61 -12.92
N PHE A 361 -13.93 17.22 -14.17
CA PHE A 361 -15.18 17.41 -14.90
C PHE A 361 -15.62 16.04 -15.43
N ASP A 362 -16.59 15.42 -14.81
CA ASP A 362 -17.20 14.17 -15.25
C ASP A 362 -18.49 14.48 -15.99
N THR A 363 -18.49 14.30 -17.32
CA THR A 363 -19.59 14.70 -18.18
C THR A 363 -20.15 13.52 -18.96
N ARG A 364 -21.46 13.32 -18.87
CA ARG A 364 -22.22 12.36 -19.68
C ARG A 364 -22.84 13.08 -20.88
N TRP A 365 -22.22 12.91 -22.03
CA TRP A 365 -22.67 13.52 -23.28
C TRP A 365 -23.87 12.79 -23.90
N SER A 366 -23.90 11.47 -23.74
CA SER A 366 -24.97 10.58 -24.20
C SER A 366 -24.89 9.26 -23.48
N ASP A 367 -25.83 8.34 -23.75
CA ASP A 367 -25.79 6.97 -23.22
C ASP A 367 -24.59 6.15 -23.74
N ALA A 368 -24.03 6.56 -24.89
CA ALA A 368 -22.89 5.89 -25.50
C ALA A 368 -21.54 6.55 -25.21
N PHE A 369 -21.51 7.81 -24.74
CA PHE A 369 -20.26 8.53 -24.59
C PHE A 369 -20.25 9.40 -23.32
N SER A 370 -19.20 9.27 -22.54
CA SER A 370 -18.90 10.15 -21.41
C SER A 370 -17.40 10.44 -21.32
N THR A 371 -17.05 11.52 -20.63
CA THR A 371 -15.66 11.94 -20.43
C THR A 371 -15.40 12.31 -18.98
N LEU A 372 -14.22 11.96 -18.48
CA LEU A 372 -13.63 12.50 -17.25
C LEU A 372 -12.42 13.31 -17.67
N LEU A 373 -12.44 14.63 -17.46
CA LEU A 373 -11.33 15.54 -17.76
C LEU A 373 -10.84 16.16 -16.46
N GLY A 374 -9.55 16.49 -16.37
CA GLY A 374 -9.03 17.13 -15.18
C GLY A 374 -7.72 17.86 -15.37
N VAL A 375 -7.44 18.72 -14.39
CA VAL A 375 -6.17 19.42 -14.22
C VAL A 375 -5.67 19.20 -12.80
N TYR A 376 -4.36 19.07 -12.64
CA TYR A 376 -3.71 18.81 -11.34
C TYR A 376 -2.50 19.73 -11.18
N TYR A 377 -2.32 20.21 -9.96
CA TYR A 377 -1.12 20.88 -9.50
C TYR A 377 -0.66 20.26 -8.19
N GLY A 378 0.62 19.97 -8.07
CA GLY A 378 1.26 19.50 -6.84
C GLY A 378 2.59 20.19 -6.63
N ARG A 379 2.86 20.62 -5.39
CA ARG A 379 4.17 21.13 -4.95
C ARG A 379 4.56 20.46 -3.66
N SER A 380 5.77 19.91 -3.60
CA SER A 380 6.33 19.35 -2.36
C SER A 380 7.72 19.93 -2.09
N THR A 381 7.99 20.18 -0.81
CA THR A 381 9.31 20.54 -0.32
C THR A 381 9.79 19.50 0.68
N THR A 382 11.06 19.12 0.60
CA THR A 382 11.69 18.17 1.52
C THR A 382 12.94 18.80 2.09
N ASP A 383 13.03 18.84 3.41
CA ASP A 383 14.23 19.23 4.16
C ASP A 383 14.71 18.02 4.96
N THR A 384 15.93 17.57 4.75
CA THR A 384 16.53 16.44 5.46
C THR A 384 17.85 16.84 6.07
N ALA A 385 18.05 16.52 7.35
CA ALA A 385 19.31 16.65 8.03
C ALA A 385 19.70 15.32 8.68
N THR A 386 20.93 14.91 8.47
CA THR A 386 21.54 13.75 9.14
C THR A 386 22.81 14.14 9.84
N ALA A 387 23.17 13.44 10.90
CA ALA A 387 24.49 13.54 11.50
C ALA A 387 24.98 12.14 11.87
N THR A 388 26.13 11.75 11.33
CA THR A 388 26.82 10.50 11.67
C THR A 388 28.00 10.80 12.55
N THR A 389 28.01 10.23 13.77
CA THR A 389 29.11 10.36 14.72
C THR A 389 30.00 9.13 14.66
N ILE A 390 31.28 9.33 14.40
CA ILE A 390 32.33 8.31 14.51
C ILE A 390 32.88 8.42 15.94
N VAL A 391 32.39 7.56 16.83
CA VAL A 391 32.63 7.64 18.26
C VAL A 391 34.13 7.56 18.65
N PRO A 392 34.94 6.63 18.10
CA PRO A 392 36.37 6.57 18.42
C PRO A 392 37.15 7.81 18.04
N LEU A 393 36.67 8.59 17.08
CA LEU A 393 37.32 9.83 16.63
C LEU A 393 36.71 11.08 17.28
N ASN A 394 35.66 10.93 18.09
CA ASN A 394 34.86 12.05 18.60
C ASN A 394 34.50 13.07 17.50
N PHE A 395 34.16 12.54 16.31
CA PHE A 395 33.89 13.35 15.14
C PHE A 395 32.44 13.12 14.66
N THR A 396 31.72 14.22 14.50
CA THR A 396 30.35 14.19 13.93
C THR A 396 30.35 14.84 12.55
N ALA A 397 29.85 14.12 11.56
CA ALA A 397 29.71 14.55 10.19
C ALA A 397 28.22 14.92 9.91
N PRO A 398 27.84 16.21 9.95
CA PRO A 398 26.52 16.65 9.56
C PRO A 398 26.39 16.66 8.04
N ALA A 399 25.19 16.36 7.55
CA ALA A 399 24.82 16.49 6.14
C ALA A 399 23.36 16.93 6.00
N THR A 400 23.09 17.75 4.99
CA THR A 400 21.75 18.20 4.65
C THR A 400 21.41 17.87 3.20
N ALA A 401 20.14 17.74 2.93
CA ALA A 401 19.60 17.67 1.60
C ALA A 401 18.23 18.33 1.57
N ASP A 402 17.99 19.17 0.58
CA ASP A 402 16.74 19.90 0.39
C ASP A 402 16.28 19.79 -1.05
N SER A 403 14.96 19.73 -1.24
CA SER A 403 14.38 19.74 -2.58
C SER A 403 13.02 20.43 -2.64
N GLU A 404 12.74 20.98 -3.80
CA GLU A 404 11.43 21.45 -4.22
C GLU A 404 11.04 20.71 -5.51
N ASN A 405 9.86 20.10 -5.50
CA ASN A 405 9.31 19.35 -6.62
C ASN A 405 7.93 19.89 -6.97
N GLU A 406 7.76 20.37 -8.19
CA GLU A 406 6.49 20.80 -8.73
C GLU A 406 6.03 19.86 -9.84
N ASN A 407 4.72 19.57 -9.89
CA ASN A 407 4.09 18.79 -10.94
C ASN A 407 2.80 19.47 -11.40
N ILE A 408 2.69 19.71 -12.70
CA ILE A 408 1.47 20.21 -13.35
C ILE A 408 1.04 19.15 -14.34
N ALA A 409 -0.27 18.83 -14.33
CA ALA A 409 -0.78 17.84 -15.26
C ALA A 409 -2.15 18.21 -15.82
N VAL A 410 -2.39 17.74 -17.05
CA VAL A 410 -3.69 17.73 -17.70
C VAL A 410 -4.00 16.30 -18.09
N PHE A 411 -5.21 15.83 -17.78
CA PHE A 411 -5.59 14.45 -18.04
C PHE A 411 -7.04 14.32 -18.48
N GLY A 412 -7.33 13.21 -19.14
CA GLY A 412 -8.70 12.89 -19.51
C GLY A 412 -8.86 11.45 -19.92
N THR A 413 -10.07 10.94 -19.75
CA THR A 413 -10.50 9.62 -20.22
C THR A 413 -11.84 9.75 -20.92
N GLY A 414 -11.93 9.26 -22.16
CA GLY A 414 -13.17 9.06 -22.87
C GLY A 414 -13.65 7.63 -22.71
N PHE A 415 -14.93 7.46 -22.38
CA PHE A 415 -15.60 6.17 -22.29
C PHE A 415 -16.63 6.06 -23.40
N LEU A 416 -16.48 5.06 -24.25
CA LEU A 416 -17.31 4.86 -25.43
C LEU A 416 -17.93 3.47 -25.43
N ARG A 417 -19.25 3.38 -25.48
CA ARG A 417 -20.01 2.16 -25.71
C ARG A 417 -20.11 1.91 -27.21
N LEU A 418 -19.41 0.88 -27.70
CA LEU A 418 -19.32 0.54 -29.14
C LEU A 418 -20.48 -0.32 -29.63
N GLY A 419 -21.25 -0.93 -28.71
CA GLY A 419 -22.38 -1.81 -29.03
C GLY A 419 -22.66 -2.80 -27.90
N GLU A 420 -23.41 -3.84 -28.16
CA GLU A 420 -23.87 -4.82 -27.17
C GLU A 420 -22.75 -5.32 -26.24
N GLY A 421 -22.63 -4.70 -25.05
CA GLY A 421 -21.66 -5.06 -24.03
C GLY A 421 -20.19 -4.85 -24.41
N LEU A 422 -19.87 -4.06 -25.45
CA LEU A 422 -18.51 -3.72 -25.85
C LEU A 422 -18.23 -2.26 -25.52
N ASP A 423 -17.31 -2.03 -24.57
CA ASP A 423 -16.92 -0.71 -24.10
C ASP A 423 -15.43 -0.45 -24.37
N LEU A 424 -15.10 0.75 -24.84
CA LEU A 424 -13.74 1.23 -25.02
C LEU A 424 -13.49 2.44 -24.10
N ALA A 425 -12.42 2.37 -23.30
CA ALA A 425 -11.92 3.50 -22.54
C ALA A 425 -10.55 3.90 -23.08
N VAL A 426 -10.39 5.20 -23.41
CA VAL A 426 -9.13 5.77 -23.87
C VAL A 426 -8.78 6.94 -22.97
N GLY A 427 -7.68 6.80 -22.24
CA GLY A 427 -7.18 7.81 -21.33
C GLY A 427 -5.81 8.32 -21.74
N LEU A 428 -5.54 9.57 -21.45
CA LEU A 428 -4.25 10.22 -21.66
C LEU A 428 -4.01 11.22 -20.55
N ARG A 429 -2.78 11.22 -20.02
CA ARG A 429 -2.28 12.25 -19.11
C ARG A 429 -0.94 12.78 -19.62
N TYR A 430 -0.78 14.08 -19.52
CA TYR A 430 0.48 14.76 -19.69
C TYR A 430 0.88 15.40 -18.37
N ASP A 431 2.08 15.08 -17.91
CA ASP A 431 2.69 15.64 -16.70
C ASP A 431 3.96 16.41 -17.05
N ARG A 432 4.13 17.56 -16.45
CA ARG A 432 5.40 18.29 -16.40
C ARG A 432 5.87 18.36 -14.97
N GLN A 433 7.05 17.77 -14.72
CA GLN A 433 7.75 17.83 -13.44
C GLN A 433 8.92 18.82 -13.51
N THR A 434 9.09 19.61 -12.46
CA THR A 434 10.30 20.42 -12.20
C THR A 434 10.78 20.06 -10.80
N LEU A 435 12.06 19.69 -10.70
CA LEU A 435 12.71 19.32 -9.43
C LEU A 435 14.00 20.14 -9.30
N ASP A 436 14.09 20.93 -8.24
CA ASP A 436 15.32 21.54 -7.78
C ASP A 436 15.75 20.84 -6.48
N ALA A 437 17.00 20.37 -6.42
CA ALA A 437 17.49 19.60 -5.29
C ALA A 437 18.93 19.97 -4.95
N SER A 438 19.28 19.91 -3.66
CA SER A 438 20.65 20.03 -3.20
C SER A 438 20.98 18.94 -2.19
N THR A 439 22.26 18.53 -2.11
CA THR A 439 22.78 17.62 -1.09
C THR A 439 24.22 17.99 -0.76
N ALA A 440 24.51 18.24 0.51
CA ALA A 440 25.85 18.63 1.00
C ALA A 440 26.51 19.76 0.18
N GLY A 441 25.71 20.75 -0.26
CA GLY A 441 26.16 21.90 -1.07
C GLY A 441 26.26 21.66 -2.57
N LEU A 442 26.00 20.45 -3.06
CA LEU A 442 25.86 20.15 -4.49
C LEU A 442 24.41 20.38 -4.90
N ALA A 443 24.17 21.21 -5.90
CA ALA A 443 22.84 21.50 -6.43
C ALA A 443 22.63 20.90 -7.82
N ALA A 444 21.42 20.46 -8.10
CA ALA A 444 21.00 19.98 -9.41
C ALA A 444 19.54 20.33 -9.66
N ALA A 445 19.20 20.57 -10.94
CA ALA A 445 17.83 20.76 -11.40
C ALA A 445 17.47 19.72 -12.45
N TYR A 446 16.22 19.26 -12.42
CA TYR A 446 15.69 18.26 -13.34
C TYR A 446 14.31 18.67 -13.84
N LYS A 447 14.09 18.49 -15.13
CA LYS A 447 12.78 18.71 -15.76
C LYS A 447 12.43 17.51 -16.59
N ASP A 448 11.18 17.10 -16.53
CA ASP A 448 10.68 15.93 -17.26
C ASP A 448 9.24 16.17 -17.73
N ASP A 449 8.98 15.78 -18.97
CA ASP A 449 7.68 15.83 -19.61
C ASP A 449 7.23 14.41 -19.93
N ASN A 450 6.11 13.98 -19.36
CA ASN A 450 5.67 12.59 -19.44
C ASN A 450 4.26 12.46 -20.02
N PHE A 451 4.10 11.49 -20.92
CA PHE A 451 2.79 11.03 -21.41
C PHE A 451 2.45 9.67 -20.85
N GLN A 452 1.26 9.52 -20.31
CA GLN A 452 0.77 8.29 -19.69
C GLN A 452 -0.56 7.87 -20.37
N PRO A 453 -0.50 7.23 -21.53
CA PRO A 453 -1.68 6.69 -22.21
C PRO A 453 -2.17 5.41 -21.53
N ARG A 454 -3.50 5.20 -21.63
CA ARG A 454 -4.16 3.94 -21.29
C ARG A 454 -5.28 3.67 -22.28
N VAL A 455 -5.36 2.44 -22.76
CA VAL A 455 -6.47 1.95 -23.58
C VAL A 455 -6.99 0.67 -22.93
N THR A 456 -8.29 0.61 -22.70
CA THR A 456 -8.96 -0.59 -22.15
C THR A 456 -10.16 -0.94 -23.00
N LEU A 457 -10.19 -2.16 -23.51
CA LEU A 457 -11.33 -2.74 -24.20
C LEU A 457 -12.01 -3.75 -23.28
N THR A 458 -13.30 -3.59 -23.06
CA THR A 458 -14.11 -4.45 -22.18
C THR A 458 -15.23 -5.09 -22.98
N LYS A 459 -15.39 -6.40 -22.84
CA LYS A 459 -16.56 -7.14 -23.38
C LYS A 459 -17.36 -7.74 -22.23
N ARG A 460 -18.57 -7.23 -22.03
CA ARG A 460 -19.59 -7.87 -21.18
C ARG A 460 -20.36 -8.88 -22.01
N TRP A 461 -20.16 -10.15 -21.71
CA TRP A 461 -20.84 -11.26 -22.40
C TRP A 461 -22.27 -11.44 -21.88
N ASN A 462 -22.45 -11.22 -20.60
CA ASN A 462 -23.72 -11.19 -19.88
C ASN A 462 -23.53 -10.40 -18.55
N PRO A 463 -24.58 -10.21 -17.73
CA PRO A 463 -24.46 -9.49 -16.45
C PRO A 463 -23.51 -10.14 -15.43
N GLU A 464 -23.18 -11.42 -15.60
CA GLU A 464 -22.36 -12.19 -14.67
C GLU A 464 -20.92 -12.42 -15.17
N PHE A 465 -20.60 -12.09 -16.43
CA PHE A 465 -19.29 -12.37 -16.99
C PHE A 465 -18.79 -11.28 -17.93
N MET A 466 -17.62 -10.75 -17.60
CA MET A 466 -16.88 -9.84 -18.48
C MET A 466 -15.43 -10.26 -18.66
N THR A 467 -14.86 -9.87 -19.80
CA THR A 467 -13.44 -9.93 -20.09
C THR A 467 -12.93 -8.54 -20.49
N TYR A 468 -11.66 -8.27 -20.22
CA TYR A 468 -11.05 -7.03 -20.64
C TYR A 468 -9.60 -7.24 -21.09
N ALA A 469 -9.12 -6.33 -21.92
CA ALA A 469 -7.72 -6.20 -22.30
C ALA A 469 -7.30 -4.73 -22.14
N SER A 470 -6.12 -4.48 -21.58
CA SER A 470 -5.60 -3.14 -21.42
C SER A 470 -4.13 -3.02 -21.75
N VAL A 471 -3.76 -1.84 -22.27
CA VAL A 471 -2.38 -1.41 -22.43
C VAL A 471 -2.25 -0.06 -21.75
N ALA A 472 -1.27 0.08 -20.86
CA ALA A 472 -1.06 1.30 -20.10
C ALA A 472 0.43 1.60 -19.92
N ARG A 473 0.77 2.90 -19.92
CA ARG A 473 2.09 3.37 -19.52
C ARG A 473 2.01 4.08 -18.18
N GLY A 474 2.91 3.70 -17.26
CA GLY A 474 3.11 4.39 -16.00
C GLY A 474 4.50 5.01 -15.93
N VAL A 475 4.60 6.08 -15.13
CA VAL A 475 5.86 6.80 -14.89
C VAL A 475 5.99 7.08 -13.40
N ARG A 476 7.21 6.90 -12.87
CA ARG A 476 7.62 7.49 -11.59
C ARG A 476 8.52 8.68 -11.89
N GLY A 477 8.24 9.80 -11.26
CA GLY A 477 9.04 11.02 -11.40
C GLY A 477 10.46 10.85 -10.87
N GLY A 478 11.36 11.67 -11.36
CA GLY A 478 12.69 11.82 -10.76
C GLY A 478 12.60 12.38 -9.35
N GLY A 479 13.65 12.19 -8.56
CA GLY A 479 13.67 12.61 -7.17
C GLY A 479 15.05 12.90 -6.65
N GLN A 480 15.10 13.26 -5.35
CA GLN A 480 16.30 13.64 -4.63
C GLN A 480 16.99 12.41 -4.04
N ASN A 481 18.31 12.40 -4.07
CA ASN A 481 19.14 11.51 -3.26
C ASN A 481 19.35 12.07 -1.84
N GLY A 482 19.71 11.17 -0.92
CA GLY A 482 19.91 11.52 0.49
C GLY A 482 21.14 12.38 0.75
N PRO A 483 21.27 12.89 2.00
CA PRO A 483 22.40 13.71 2.40
C PRO A 483 23.76 13.03 2.16
N GLY A 484 24.70 13.76 1.58
CA GLY A 484 26.05 13.26 1.29
C GLY A 484 26.17 12.43 0.00
N ALA A 485 25.12 12.30 -0.78
CA ALA A 485 25.19 11.65 -2.08
C ALA A 485 26.01 12.47 -3.09
N PRO A 486 26.84 11.82 -3.95
CA PRO A 486 27.62 12.54 -4.95
C PRO A 486 26.78 13.06 -6.12
N ASN A 487 25.58 12.50 -6.32
CA ASN A 487 24.61 12.98 -7.28
C ASN A 487 23.33 13.37 -6.53
N PRO A 488 22.91 14.67 -6.55
CA PRO A 488 21.73 15.13 -5.81
C PRO A 488 20.42 14.54 -6.29
N ILE A 489 20.33 14.08 -7.53
CA ILE A 489 19.08 13.62 -8.17
C ILE A 489 19.26 12.24 -8.81
N TYR A 490 18.12 11.54 -9.00
CA TYR A 490 17.93 10.42 -9.92
C TYR A 490 16.82 10.75 -10.92
N ARG A 491 16.85 10.11 -12.09
CA ARG A 491 15.89 10.38 -13.19
C ARG A 491 14.61 9.56 -13.00
N SER A 492 13.57 9.91 -13.78
CA SER A 492 12.34 9.15 -13.89
C SER A 492 12.57 7.74 -14.45
N ASP A 493 11.70 6.82 -14.11
CA ASP A 493 11.58 5.50 -14.71
C ASP A 493 10.15 5.25 -15.22
N LYS A 494 9.97 4.23 -16.07
CA LYS A 494 8.72 4.03 -16.81
C LYS A 494 8.45 2.55 -17.06
N VAL A 495 7.17 2.20 -17.12
CA VAL A 495 6.71 0.86 -17.42
C VAL A 495 5.61 0.86 -18.49
N TRP A 496 5.67 -0.08 -19.41
CA TRP A 496 4.54 -0.49 -20.24
C TRP A 496 3.95 -1.78 -19.67
N THR A 497 2.65 -1.77 -19.42
CA THR A 497 1.92 -2.94 -18.93
C THR A 497 0.88 -3.37 -19.95
N TYR A 498 0.88 -4.67 -20.25
CA TYR A 498 -0.11 -5.36 -21.06
C TYR A 498 -0.86 -6.33 -20.15
N GLU A 499 -2.20 -6.21 -20.09
CA GLU A 499 -3.02 -7.01 -19.20
C GLU A 499 -4.24 -7.56 -19.93
N VAL A 500 -4.58 -8.81 -19.64
CA VAL A 500 -5.85 -9.43 -20.00
C VAL A 500 -6.46 -10.02 -18.74
N GLY A 501 -7.73 -9.74 -18.51
CA GLY A 501 -8.41 -10.26 -17.33
C GLY A 501 -9.87 -10.61 -17.57
N SER A 502 -10.44 -11.28 -16.58
CA SER A 502 -11.86 -11.64 -16.54
C SER A 502 -12.43 -11.46 -15.15
N LYS A 503 -13.68 -11.06 -15.07
CA LYS A 503 -14.48 -11.04 -13.85
C LYS A 503 -15.75 -11.84 -14.08
N ALA A 504 -16.03 -12.74 -13.16
CA ALA A 504 -17.18 -13.63 -13.27
C ALA A 504 -17.90 -13.74 -11.92
N THR A 505 -19.23 -13.74 -11.98
CA THR A 505 -20.08 -14.21 -10.90
C THR A 505 -20.88 -15.40 -11.40
N ALA A 506 -21.14 -16.38 -10.55
CA ALA A 506 -21.88 -17.58 -10.92
C ALA A 506 -22.71 -18.07 -9.72
N LEU A 507 -23.56 -19.09 -9.96
CA LEU A 507 -24.40 -19.71 -8.94
C LEU A 507 -25.31 -18.70 -8.23
N GLY A 508 -25.90 -17.76 -8.99
CA GLY A 508 -26.74 -16.69 -8.44
C GLY A 508 -25.96 -15.71 -7.53
N GLY A 509 -24.72 -15.35 -7.93
CA GLY A 509 -23.86 -14.44 -7.18
C GLY A 509 -23.13 -15.09 -5.99
N ARG A 510 -23.23 -16.40 -5.78
CA ARG A 510 -22.53 -17.10 -4.68
C ARG A 510 -21.06 -17.35 -4.95
N LEU A 511 -20.64 -17.45 -6.21
CA LEU A 511 -19.25 -17.56 -6.63
C LEU A 511 -18.84 -16.27 -7.34
N SER A 512 -17.74 -15.66 -6.90
CA SER A 512 -17.05 -14.56 -7.59
C SER A 512 -15.64 -15.00 -7.91
N ALA A 513 -15.18 -14.70 -9.13
CA ALA A 513 -13.84 -15.04 -9.60
C ALA A 513 -13.28 -13.91 -10.47
N ASP A 514 -12.16 -13.34 -10.05
CA ASP A 514 -11.38 -12.34 -10.78
C ASP A 514 -10.03 -12.94 -11.13
N VAL A 515 -9.65 -12.93 -12.42
CA VAL A 515 -8.35 -13.47 -12.88
C VAL A 515 -7.72 -12.47 -13.83
N ALA A 516 -6.43 -12.22 -13.67
CA ALA A 516 -5.65 -11.34 -14.55
C ALA A 516 -4.30 -11.98 -14.91
N PHE A 517 -3.90 -11.81 -16.16
CA PHE A 517 -2.56 -12.11 -16.67
C PHE A 517 -1.92 -10.82 -17.13
N PHE A 518 -0.65 -10.62 -16.80
CA PHE A 518 0.05 -9.38 -17.10
C PHE A 518 1.48 -9.61 -17.58
N TYR A 519 1.97 -8.65 -18.36
CA TYR A 519 3.35 -8.50 -18.75
C TYR A 519 3.76 -7.03 -18.61
N ASN A 520 4.89 -6.76 -17.95
CA ASN A 520 5.45 -5.45 -17.71
C ASN A 520 6.86 -5.36 -18.34
N ASP A 521 7.06 -4.36 -19.18
CA ASP A 521 8.36 -3.92 -19.69
C ASP A 521 8.75 -2.64 -18.94
N TYR A 522 9.68 -2.76 -17.98
CA TYR A 522 10.06 -1.70 -17.06
C TYR A 522 11.46 -1.22 -17.37
N ARG A 523 11.57 0.04 -17.77
CA ARG A 523 12.79 0.69 -18.25
C ARG A 523 13.31 1.72 -17.27
N ASP A 524 14.65 1.89 -17.26
CA ASP A 524 15.38 2.82 -16.40
C ASP A 524 15.09 2.57 -14.89
N PHE A 525 14.84 1.30 -14.48
CA PHE A 525 14.36 1.00 -13.14
C PHE A 525 15.31 1.52 -12.05
N ILE A 526 14.74 2.09 -10.98
CA ILE A 526 15.50 2.60 -9.84
C ILE A 526 15.77 1.42 -8.90
N GLY A 527 16.99 0.89 -8.99
CA GLY A 527 17.45 -0.26 -8.23
C GLY A 527 17.85 0.08 -6.79
N SER A 528 17.98 -0.97 -5.97
CA SER A 528 18.52 -0.90 -4.60
C SER A 528 19.98 -1.38 -4.56
N ASN A 529 20.62 -1.21 -3.38
CA ASN A 529 22.00 -1.62 -3.11
C ASN A 529 23.08 -0.79 -3.84
N ALA A 530 22.74 0.33 -4.45
CA ALA A 530 23.76 1.25 -4.95
C ALA A 530 24.40 2.01 -3.79
N LEU A 531 25.72 1.87 -3.63
CA LEU A 531 26.53 2.59 -2.64
C LEU A 531 27.54 3.46 -3.38
N ALA A 532 27.63 4.73 -3.00
CA ALA A 532 28.64 5.65 -3.50
C ALA A 532 29.47 6.23 -2.34
N PRO A 533 30.74 6.60 -2.56
CA PRO A 533 31.51 7.35 -1.56
C PRO A 533 30.77 8.62 -1.16
N SER A 534 30.71 8.87 0.14
CA SER A 534 30.10 10.11 0.67
C SER A 534 30.87 11.33 0.17
N THR A 535 30.16 12.41 -0.13
CA THR A 535 30.77 13.72 -0.40
C THR A 535 31.26 14.42 0.86
N ILE A 536 30.91 13.91 2.03
CA ILE A 536 31.35 14.42 3.32
C ILE A 536 32.76 13.90 3.57
N LEU A 537 33.71 14.82 3.77
CA LEU A 537 35.10 14.47 3.96
C LEU A 537 35.50 14.53 5.44
N ASN A 538 36.32 13.60 5.86
CA ASN A 538 36.98 13.63 7.14
C ASN A 538 38.00 14.80 7.11
N PRO A 539 37.88 15.83 7.97
CA PRO A 539 38.74 17.02 7.93
C PRO A 539 40.22 16.71 8.20
N ALA A 540 40.53 15.60 8.89
CA ALA A 540 41.91 15.22 9.20
C ALA A 540 42.59 14.47 8.06
N THR A 541 41.83 13.75 7.23
CA THR A 541 42.41 12.89 6.19
C THR A 541 42.05 13.34 4.76
N GLY A 542 41.06 14.21 4.60
CA GLY A 542 40.52 14.60 3.31
C GLY A 542 39.77 13.46 2.55
N GLN A 543 39.59 12.32 3.20
CA GLN A 543 38.89 11.16 2.57
C GLN A 543 37.40 11.16 2.87
N PRO A 544 36.56 10.58 2.00
CA PRO A 544 35.14 10.41 2.25
C PRO A 544 34.85 9.72 3.59
N VAL A 545 33.84 10.22 4.30
CA VAL A 545 33.34 9.60 5.53
C VAL A 545 32.40 8.43 5.13
N GLY A 546 33.00 7.30 4.75
CA GLY A 546 32.28 6.08 4.39
C GLY A 546 31.53 6.17 3.05
N PHE A 547 30.47 5.37 2.94
CA PHE A 547 29.61 5.28 1.77
C PHE A 547 28.18 5.64 2.16
N VAL A 548 27.42 6.16 1.19
CA VAL A 548 25.99 6.46 1.32
C VAL A 548 25.19 5.61 0.32
N ALA A 549 24.01 5.20 0.72
CA ALA A 549 23.07 4.57 -0.20
C ALA A 549 22.48 5.63 -1.14
N ILE A 550 22.45 5.33 -2.43
CA ILE A 550 21.92 6.22 -3.45
C ILE A 550 20.80 5.52 -4.25
N ASN A 551 19.86 6.32 -4.71
CA ASN A 551 18.91 5.90 -5.74
C ASN A 551 19.59 6.09 -7.10
N LEU A 552 19.53 5.08 -7.93
CA LEU A 552 20.19 5.02 -9.21
C LEU A 552 19.29 4.32 -10.24
N ASN A 553 19.17 4.92 -11.42
CA ASN A 553 18.60 4.22 -12.57
C ASN A 553 19.57 3.08 -12.94
N SER A 554 19.16 1.85 -12.68
CA SER A 554 20.06 0.68 -12.66
C SER A 554 20.00 -0.16 -13.93
N GLY A 555 18.99 0.08 -14.78
CA GLY A 555 18.78 -0.68 -16.02
C GLY A 555 17.33 -1.07 -16.23
N ASP A 556 17.07 -2.29 -16.72
CA ASP A 556 15.77 -2.74 -17.14
C ASP A 556 15.29 -3.98 -16.39
N VAL A 557 13.95 -4.10 -16.22
CA VAL A 557 13.29 -5.23 -15.56
C VAL A 557 12.15 -5.74 -16.44
N GLU A 558 12.01 -7.05 -16.56
CA GLU A 558 10.81 -7.68 -17.07
C GLU A 558 10.05 -8.36 -15.93
N SER A 559 8.73 -8.21 -15.93
CA SER A 559 7.87 -8.85 -14.94
C SER A 559 6.59 -9.37 -15.60
N TYR A 560 6.24 -10.64 -15.36
CA TYR A 560 5.02 -11.24 -15.87
C TYR A 560 4.45 -12.24 -14.88
N GLY A 561 3.14 -12.48 -14.98
CA GLY A 561 2.51 -13.40 -14.05
C GLY A 561 1.01 -13.53 -14.19
N ALA A 562 0.43 -14.17 -13.19
CA ALA A 562 -1.01 -14.37 -13.06
C ALA A 562 -1.47 -14.04 -11.64
N GLU A 563 -2.64 -13.47 -11.52
CA GLU A 563 -3.32 -13.16 -10.26
C GLU A 563 -4.73 -13.72 -10.29
N ALA A 564 -5.22 -14.20 -9.15
CA ALA A 564 -6.58 -14.69 -8.99
C ALA A 564 -7.14 -14.29 -7.63
N GLU A 565 -8.42 -13.88 -7.62
CA GLU A 565 -9.22 -13.66 -6.41
C GLU A 565 -10.51 -14.47 -6.56
N LEU A 566 -10.76 -15.35 -5.60
CA LEU A 566 -11.91 -16.23 -5.59
C LEU A 566 -12.68 -16.03 -4.28
N SER A 567 -14.01 -15.94 -4.35
CA SER A 567 -14.88 -15.92 -3.18
C SER A 567 -16.08 -16.80 -3.44
N PHE A 568 -16.36 -17.72 -2.52
CA PHE A 568 -17.48 -18.65 -2.63
C PHE A 568 -18.32 -18.66 -1.36
N ARG A 569 -19.58 -18.20 -1.45
CA ARG A 569 -20.60 -18.37 -0.42
C ARG A 569 -21.15 -19.79 -0.48
N VAL A 570 -20.64 -20.65 0.37
CA VAL A 570 -21.10 -22.05 0.52
C VAL A 570 -22.56 -22.06 0.98
N THR A 571 -22.87 -21.21 1.98
CA THR A 571 -24.21 -20.88 2.46
C THR A 571 -24.32 -19.38 2.68
N ASP A 572 -25.50 -18.85 3.07
CA ASP A 572 -25.64 -17.42 3.42
C ASP A 572 -24.80 -17.02 4.64
N HIS A 573 -24.35 -18.00 5.42
CA HIS A 573 -23.57 -17.83 6.65
C HIS A 573 -22.14 -18.36 6.56
N TRP A 574 -21.70 -18.87 5.41
CA TRP A 574 -20.37 -19.46 5.26
C TRP A 574 -19.74 -19.07 3.93
N ARG A 575 -18.66 -18.34 4.01
CA ARG A 575 -17.82 -17.92 2.88
C ARG A 575 -16.44 -18.54 2.96
N ILE A 576 -15.91 -18.96 1.82
CA ILE A 576 -14.50 -19.34 1.61
C ILE A 576 -13.94 -18.39 0.57
N TYR A 577 -12.69 -17.93 0.76
CA TYR A 577 -12.01 -17.09 -0.21
C TYR A 577 -10.56 -17.53 -0.42
N ALA A 578 -10.03 -17.23 -1.60
CA ALA A 578 -8.64 -17.49 -1.94
C ALA A 578 -8.10 -16.40 -2.85
N ASN A 579 -6.91 -15.90 -2.53
CA ASN A 579 -6.15 -14.95 -3.32
C ASN A 579 -4.82 -15.58 -3.67
N ALA A 580 -4.36 -15.42 -4.92
CA ALA A 580 -3.13 -16.01 -5.41
C ALA A 580 -2.39 -15.06 -6.36
N THR A 581 -1.07 -15.08 -6.29
CA THR A 581 -0.18 -14.44 -7.25
C THR A 581 0.95 -15.39 -7.61
N LEU A 582 1.20 -15.54 -8.90
CA LEU A 582 2.41 -16.14 -9.46
C LEU A 582 3.14 -15.07 -10.24
N LEU A 583 4.41 -14.85 -9.93
CA LEU A 583 5.19 -13.73 -10.42
C LEU A 583 6.58 -14.18 -10.86
N ASN A 584 7.00 -13.74 -12.04
CA ASN A 584 8.39 -13.76 -12.46
C ASN A 584 8.81 -12.31 -12.70
N ALA A 585 9.67 -11.76 -11.85
CA ALA A 585 10.22 -10.41 -11.98
C ALA A 585 11.73 -10.46 -11.94
N ARG A 586 12.37 -10.08 -13.05
CA ARG A 586 13.81 -10.22 -13.24
C ARG A 586 14.43 -8.96 -13.83
N VAL A 587 15.61 -8.62 -13.33
CA VAL A 587 16.50 -7.62 -13.95
C VAL A 587 17.06 -8.23 -15.22
N THR A 588 16.80 -7.61 -16.36
CA THR A 588 17.23 -8.09 -17.69
C THR A 588 18.44 -7.34 -18.20
N ASP A 589 18.64 -6.11 -17.74
CA ASP A 589 19.83 -5.31 -17.97
C ASP A 589 20.18 -4.54 -16.69
N ALA A 590 21.46 -4.53 -16.34
CA ALA A 590 22.02 -3.78 -15.21
C ALA A 590 23.35 -3.11 -15.59
N SER A 591 23.55 -2.81 -16.85
CA SER A 591 24.78 -2.21 -17.38
C SER A 591 25.03 -0.83 -16.81
N GLU A 592 24.00 0.02 -16.67
CA GLU A 592 24.11 1.36 -16.08
C GLU A 592 24.52 1.29 -14.60
N PHE A 593 23.97 0.34 -13.84
CA PHE A 593 24.39 0.09 -12.46
C PHE A 593 25.87 -0.26 -12.37
N GLN A 594 26.36 -1.16 -13.25
CA GLN A 594 27.75 -1.58 -13.27
C GLN A 594 28.69 -0.44 -13.70
N GLU A 595 28.29 0.36 -14.67
CA GLU A 595 29.06 1.52 -15.13
C GLU A 595 29.24 2.55 -14.03
N LEU A 596 28.17 2.88 -13.28
CA LEU A 596 28.18 3.93 -12.28
C LEU A 596 28.74 3.50 -10.92
N THR A 597 28.58 2.23 -10.54
CA THR A 597 29.06 1.72 -9.25
C THR A 597 30.40 1.01 -9.34
N GLY A 598 30.81 0.56 -10.51
CA GLY A 598 32.02 -0.20 -10.75
C GLY A 598 31.95 -1.66 -10.29
N TYR A 599 30.74 -2.19 -9.99
CA TYR A 599 30.54 -3.60 -9.63
C TYR A 599 29.25 -4.15 -10.23
N ALA A 600 29.20 -5.49 -10.43
CA ALA A 600 28.04 -6.13 -11.04
C ALA A 600 26.82 -6.07 -10.12
N TYR A 601 25.62 -5.95 -10.72
CA TYR A 601 24.36 -6.06 -9.98
C TYR A 601 24.22 -7.47 -9.41
N PRO A 602 23.84 -7.62 -8.13
CA PRO A 602 23.79 -8.93 -7.47
C PRO A 602 22.52 -9.70 -7.87
N GLY A 603 22.70 -10.70 -8.73
CA GLY A 603 21.61 -11.56 -9.20
C GLY A 603 20.71 -10.92 -10.24
N ASP A 604 19.57 -11.59 -10.49
CA ASP A 604 18.54 -11.15 -11.44
C ASP A 604 17.17 -10.91 -10.77
N ARG A 605 16.98 -11.34 -9.52
CA ARG A 605 15.71 -11.19 -8.80
C ARG A 605 15.60 -9.82 -8.12
N ILE A 606 14.39 -9.27 -8.10
CA ILE A 606 14.10 -8.07 -7.34
C ILE A 606 14.13 -8.41 -5.84
N LEU A 607 14.79 -7.57 -5.05
CA LEU A 607 14.96 -7.78 -3.60
C LEU A 607 13.62 -7.88 -2.87
N PHE A 608 13.52 -8.87 -1.98
CA PHE A 608 12.38 -9.12 -1.09
C PHE A 608 11.04 -9.37 -1.79
N VAL A 609 11.02 -9.49 -3.12
CA VAL A 609 9.83 -9.80 -3.91
C VAL A 609 9.71 -11.32 -4.07
N PRO A 610 8.64 -11.95 -3.57
CA PRO A 610 8.43 -13.38 -3.70
C PRO A 610 7.89 -13.73 -5.10
N ASP A 611 8.26 -14.91 -5.60
CA ASP A 611 7.74 -15.44 -6.86
C ASP A 611 6.30 -15.98 -6.74
N ALA A 612 5.80 -16.18 -5.52
CA ALA A 612 4.42 -16.61 -5.27
C ALA A 612 3.92 -16.16 -3.90
N ASN A 613 2.66 -15.71 -3.84
CA ASN A 613 1.92 -15.42 -2.62
C ASN A 613 0.54 -16.05 -2.70
N TYR A 614 0.05 -16.57 -1.57
CA TYR A 614 -1.29 -17.15 -1.47
C TYR A 614 -1.92 -16.76 -0.14
N THR A 615 -3.22 -16.47 -0.17
CA THR A 615 -4.04 -16.34 1.03
C THR A 615 -5.31 -17.14 0.83
N VAL A 616 -5.60 -18.05 1.75
CA VAL A 616 -6.84 -18.84 1.74
C VAL A 616 -7.50 -18.64 3.10
N GLY A 617 -8.79 -18.36 3.11
CA GLY A 617 -9.50 -18.14 4.36
C GLY A 617 -10.98 -18.49 4.29
N THR A 618 -11.60 -18.42 5.45
CA THR A 618 -13.02 -18.70 5.65
C THR A 618 -13.61 -17.76 6.67
N ASN A 619 -14.86 -17.33 6.42
CA ASN A 619 -15.69 -16.60 7.37
C ASN A 619 -16.96 -17.44 7.57
N PHE A 620 -17.31 -17.72 8.80
CA PHE A 620 -18.49 -18.47 9.17
C PHE A 620 -19.25 -17.75 10.28
N GLU A 621 -20.55 -17.57 10.07
CA GLU A 621 -21.44 -16.96 11.03
C GLU A 621 -22.60 -17.91 11.31
N LEU A 622 -22.77 -18.32 12.54
CA LEU A 622 -23.85 -19.17 13.00
C LEU A 622 -24.89 -18.35 13.76
N PRO A 623 -26.04 -18.01 13.16
CA PRO A 623 -27.13 -17.41 13.92
C PRO A 623 -27.59 -18.34 15.05
N VAL A 624 -27.72 -17.82 16.26
CA VAL A 624 -28.08 -18.62 17.44
C VAL A 624 -29.50 -18.29 17.90
N ARG A 625 -29.76 -17.00 18.18
CA ARG A 625 -31.07 -16.55 18.67
C ARG A 625 -31.22 -15.05 18.45
N GLY A 626 -32.36 -14.63 17.82
CA GLY A 626 -32.62 -13.22 17.53
C GLY A 626 -31.52 -12.65 16.63
N ASP A 627 -30.91 -11.55 17.07
CA ASP A 627 -29.78 -10.86 16.42
C ASP A 627 -28.40 -11.42 16.79
N GLN A 628 -28.33 -12.51 17.55
CA GLN A 628 -27.10 -13.07 18.08
C GLN A 628 -26.50 -14.10 17.14
N SER A 629 -25.20 -14.04 16.92
CA SER A 629 -24.42 -14.97 16.09
C SER A 629 -23.11 -15.36 16.74
N ILE A 630 -22.67 -16.59 16.48
CA ILE A 630 -21.27 -17.02 16.68
C ILE A 630 -20.51 -16.77 15.38
N ILE A 631 -19.38 -16.12 15.47
CA ILE A 631 -18.52 -15.80 14.32
C ILE A 631 -17.20 -16.54 14.41
N LEU A 632 -16.76 -17.10 13.27
CA LEU A 632 -15.47 -17.76 13.11
C LEU A 632 -14.80 -17.19 11.87
N ASP A 633 -13.59 -16.69 12.01
CA ASP A 633 -12.73 -16.30 10.90
C ASP A 633 -11.41 -17.06 11.01
N ALA A 634 -10.92 -17.59 9.88
CA ALA A 634 -9.62 -18.22 9.82
C ALA A 634 -9.00 -18.03 8.45
N ASN A 635 -7.69 -17.86 8.42
CA ASN A 635 -6.94 -17.80 7.16
C ASN A 635 -5.52 -18.34 7.31
N VAL A 636 -4.94 -18.69 6.17
CA VAL A 636 -3.53 -19.01 6.00
C VAL A 636 -2.96 -18.11 4.92
N ILE A 637 -1.91 -17.38 5.28
CA ILE A 637 -1.13 -16.53 4.39
C ILE A 637 0.17 -17.27 4.10
N ALA A 638 0.49 -17.49 2.83
CA ALA A 638 1.71 -18.13 2.37
C ALA A 638 2.53 -17.13 1.56
N LYS A 639 3.78 -16.94 1.92
CA LYS A 639 4.74 -16.10 1.19
C LYS A 639 5.88 -16.98 0.69
N GLY A 640 6.16 -16.92 -0.62
CA GLY A 640 7.22 -17.68 -1.28
C GLY A 640 8.62 -17.27 -0.86
N ASP A 641 9.61 -17.95 -1.40
CA ASP A 641 11.01 -17.57 -1.22
C ASP A 641 11.31 -16.22 -1.88
N ARG A 642 12.27 -15.50 -1.32
CA ARG A 642 12.69 -14.19 -1.79
C ARG A 642 14.17 -13.97 -1.51
N VAL A 643 14.82 -13.11 -2.28
CA VAL A 643 16.23 -12.77 -2.09
C VAL A 643 16.39 -11.63 -1.08
N GLY A 644 17.39 -11.73 -0.22
CA GLY A 644 17.81 -10.69 0.71
C GLY A 644 18.85 -9.74 0.11
N GLY A 645 19.18 -8.67 0.83
CA GLY A 645 20.18 -7.69 0.43
C GLY A 645 21.59 -8.28 0.47
N SER A 646 22.32 -8.20 -0.67
CA SER A 646 23.71 -8.61 -0.81
C SER A 646 24.38 -7.79 -1.89
N LEU A 647 25.69 -7.64 -1.83
CA LEU A 647 26.55 -7.19 -2.94
C LEU A 647 27.53 -8.31 -3.40
N ASP A 648 27.38 -9.51 -2.89
CA ASP A 648 28.13 -10.68 -3.34
C ASP A 648 27.38 -11.38 -4.47
N VAL A 649 27.83 -11.20 -5.70
CA VAL A 649 27.24 -11.80 -6.91
C VAL A 649 27.29 -13.34 -6.92
N ASN A 650 28.15 -13.95 -6.10
CA ASN A 650 28.32 -15.40 -6.03
C ASN A 650 27.49 -16.05 -4.89
N SER A 651 26.94 -15.26 -3.99
CA SER A 651 26.26 -15.77 -2.80
C SER A 651 25.11 -14.87 -2.36
N ILE A 652 24.00 -14.90 -3.12
CA ILE A 652 22.81 -14.12 -2.79
C ILE A 652 21.99 -14.89 -1.78
N PRO A 653 21.69 -14.30 -0.60
CA PRO A 653 20.92 -14.99 0.43
C PRO A 653 19.46 -15.18 -0.02
N VAL A 654 18.96 -16.39 0.10
CA VAL A 654 17.56 -16.72 -0.14
C VAL A 654 16.86 -16.88 1.22
N LEU A 655 15.80 -16.09 1.43
CA LEU A 655 14.92 -16.19 2.58
C LEU A 655 13.89 -17.28 2.33
N GLU A 656 13.73 -18.17 3.29
CA GLU A 656 12.81 -19.31 3.18
C GLU A 656 11.35 -18.85 3.07
N PRO A 657 10.50 -19.61 2.35
CA PRO A 657 9.06 -19.40 2.37
C PRO A 657 8.49 -19.64 3.76
N TYR A 658 7.38 -18.97 4.09
CA TYR A 658 6.69 -19.16 5.36
C TYR A 658 5.17 -19.14 5.21
N TYR A 659 4.49 -19.64 6.26
CA TYR A 659 3.05 -19.77 6.33
C TYR A 659 2.53 -19.24 7.66
N LEU A 660 1.67 -18.23 7.63
CA LEU A 660 1.05 -17.65 8.82
C LEU A 660 -0.42 -18.05 8.86
N ALA A 661 -0.81 -18.78 9.90
CA ALA A 661 -2.21 -19.09 10.15
C ALA A 661 -2.76 -18.11 11.20
N ASN A 662 -3.92 -17.54 10.93
CA ASN A 662 -4.64 -16.67 11.85
C ASN A 662 -6.05 -17.23 12.06
N ALA A 663 -6.61 -17.05 13.25
CA ALA A 663 -7.97 -17.46 13.56
C ALA A 663 -8.61 -16.56 14.61
N SER A 664 -9.93 -16.39 14.53
CA SER A 664 -10.72 -15.78 15.59
C SER A 664 -12.05 -16.49 15.77
N LEU A 665 -12.52 -16.56 17.01
CA LEU A 665 -13.82 -17.10 17.39
C LEU A 665 -14.49 -16.13 18.34
N GLY A 666 -15.73 -15.76 18.05
CA GLY A 666 -16.44 -14.76 18.83
C GLY A 666 -17.95 -14.92 18.82
N TRP A 667 -18.57 -13.99 19.53
CA TRP A 667 -20.00 -13.78 19.58
C TRP A 667 -20.30 -12.33 19.22
N ARG A 668 -21.37 -12.08 18.46
CA ARG A 668 -21.85 -10.74 18.16
C ARG A 668 -23.36 -10.64 18.17
N ASN A 669 -23.82 -9.41 18.38
CA ASN A 669 -25.16 -8.94 18.05
C ASN A 669 -25.09 -7.55 17.40
N GLU A 670 -26.21 -6.88 17.18
CA GLU A 670 -26.23 -5.54 16.56
C GLU A 670 -25.32 -4.55 17.29
N LYS A 671 -25.27 -4.56 18.64
CA LYS A 671 -24.57 -3.56 19.46
C LYS A 671 -23.19 -4.00 19.95
N PHE A 672 -22.99 -5.29 20.16
CA PHE A 672 -21.79 -5.81 20.81
C PHE A 672 -21.13 -6.92 19.99
N GLU A 673 -19.81 -6.94 20.00
CA GLU A 673 -19.01 -8.05 19.50
C GLU A 673 -17.86 -8.33 20.47
N VAL A 674 -17.61 -9.59 20.76
CA VAL A 674 -16.44 -10.05 21.53
C VAL A 674 -15.88 -11.29 20.86
N ALA A 675 -14.56 -11.31 20.60
CA ALA A 675 -13.89 -12.46 20.01
C ALA A 675 -12.51 -12.69 20.64
N ALA A 676 -12.17 -13.95 20.80
CA ALA A 676 -10.79 -14.38 20.99
C ALA A 676 -10.11 -14.51 19.64
N PHE A 677 -8.85 -14.08 19.51
CA PHE A 677 -8.10 -14.18 18.28
C PHE A 677 -6.67 -14.69 18.51
N ALA A 678 -6.10 -15.27 17.46
CA ALA A 678 -4.68 -15.59 17.39
C ALA A 678 -4.12 -15.21 16.02
N THR A 679 -3.04 -14.43 15.99
CA THR A 679 -2.22 -14.21 14.79
C THR A 679 -0.95 -15.05 14.89
N ASN A 680 -0.47 -15.54 13.72
CA ASN A 680 0.61 -16.51 13.67
C ASN A 680 0.39 -17.69 14.66
N LEU A 681 -0.77 -18.32 14.55
CA LEU A 681 -1.29 -19.34 15.50
C LEU A 681 -0.27 -20.43 15.82
N PHE A 682 0.50 -20.89 14.84
CA PHE A 682 1.50 -21.95 14.99
C PHE A 682 2.88 -21.44 15.40
N ASN A 683 3.01 -20.12 15.66
CA ASN A 683 4.26 -19.46 16.06
C ASN A 683 5.40 -19.68 15.05
N GLU A 684 5.05 -19.56 13.76
CA GLU A 684 6.01 -19.68 12.65
C GLU A 684 7.14 -18.66 12.81
N LYS A 685 8.36 -19.09 12.49
CA LYS A 685 9.56 -18.30 12.61
C LYS A 685 10.04 -17.92 11.20
N TYR A 686 10.16 -16.63 10.94
CA TYR A 686 10.58 -16.12 9.64
C TYR A 686 11.43 -14.87 9.76
N ILE A 687 12.20 -14.61 8.72
CA ILE A 687 12.96 -13.37 8.56
C ILE A 687 12.15 -12.45 7.65
N GLU A 688 11.90 -11.23 8.09
CA GLU A 688 11.23 -10.21 7.27
C GLU A 688 12.23 -9.54 6.33
N THR A 689 13.33 -9.05 6.87
CA THR A 689 14.40 -8.38 6.12
C THR A 689 15.75 -8.96 6.53
N TYR A 690 16.63 -9.19 5.56
CA TYR A 690 17.98 -9.68 5.78
C TYR A 690 18.95 -8.99 4.83
N VAL A 691 20.08 -8.56 5.36
CA VAL A 691 21.20 -7.98 4.62
C VAL A 691 22.47 -8.69 5.04
N ASP A 692 23.23 -9.19 4.09
CA ASP A 692 24.48 -9.88 4.38
C ASP A 692 25.65 -8.91 4.62
N ALA A 693 26.74 -9.45 5.16
CA ALA A 693 27.93 -8.68 5.50
C ALA A 693 28.62 -8.01 4.30
N SER A 694 28.33 -8.41 3.07
CA SER A 694 28.94 -7.82 1.87
C SER A 694 28.57 -6.35 1.70
N LEU A 695 27.34 -5.98 2.07
CA LEU A 695 26.88 -4.58 2.03
C LEU A 695 27.68 -3.73 3.04
N LEU A 696 27.82 -4.18 4.28
CA LEU A 696 28.55 -3.46 5.32
C LEU A 696 30.05 -3.38 5.01
N ARG A 697 30.61 -4.44 4.44
CA ARG A 697 31.99 -4.46 3.92
C ARG A 697 32.19 -3.41 2.83
N ARG A 698 31.27 -3.34 1.89
CA ARG A 698 31.29 -2.35 0.80
C ARG A 698 31.11 -0.92 1.32
N ALA A 699 30.29 -0.74 2.36
CA ALA A 699 30.12 0.54 3.05
C ALA A 699 31.38 0.97 3.83
N GLY A 700 32.47 0.17 3.79
CA GLY A 700 33.75 0.54 4.41
C GLY A 700 33.82 0.30 5.91
N LEU A 701 32.89 -0.47 6.49
CA LEU A 701 32.95 -0.79 7.92
C LEU A 701 34.18 -1.68 8.22
N PRO A 702 34.83 -1.48 9.38
CA PRO A 702 35.91 -2.37 9.82
C PRO A 702 35.45 -3.82 9.99
N ALA A 703 36.33 -4.80 9.77
CA ALA A 703 36.04 -6.23 9.82
C ALA A 703 35.18 -6.69 11.02
N PRO A 704 35.39 -6.20 12.27
CA PRO A 704 34.55 -6.59 13.40
C PRO A 704 33.09 -6.13 13.30
N LEU A 705 32.78 -5.16 12.44
CA LEU A 705 31.43 -4.61 12.23
C LEU A 705 30.74 -5.16 10.98
N GLN A 706 31.43 -6.01 10.21
CA GLN A 706 30.88 -6.62 8.99
C GLN A 706 30.02 -7.85 9.34
N ASN A 707 28.86 -7.59 9.93
CA ASN A 707 27.92 -8.63 10.35
C ASN A 707 26.79 -8.79 9.32
N ASN A 708 26.22 -10.01 9.22
CA ASN A 708 24.90 -10.16 8.68
C ASN A 708 23.91 -9.53 9.64
N VAL A 709 22.91 -8.83 9.10
CA VAL A 709 21.90 -8.17 9.91
C VAL A 709 20.49 -8.51 9.43
N ALA A 710 19.54 -8.58 10.36
CA ALA A 710 18.17 -8.96 10.03
C ALA A 710 17.14 -8.26 10.92
N ILE A 711 15.90 -8.25 10.42
CA ILE A 711 14.68 -8.03 11.17
C ILE A 711 13.87 -9.30 11.07
N GLN A 712 13.52 -9.87 12.20
CA GLN A 712 12.71 -11.08 12.27
C GLN A 712 11.24 -10.74 12.33
N GLY A 713 10.41 -11.62 11.76
CA GLY A 713 8.97 -11.48 11.74
C GLY A 713 8.32 -11.65 13.11
N ALA A 714 7.09 -11.14 13.22
CA ALA A 714 6.29 -11.19 14.44
C ALA A 714 5.97 -12.62 14.85
N ARG A 715 5.99 -12.88 16.15
CA ARG A 715 5.58 -14.16 16.76
C ARG A 715 4.08 -14.20 16.98
N ARG A 716 3.62 -15.33 17.52
CA ARG A 716 2.23 -15.54 17.87
C ARG A 716 1.74 -14.50 18.88
N ARG A 717 0.62 -13.84 18.55
CA ARG A 717 -0.23 -13.11 19.50
C ARG A 717 -1.49 -13.92 19.76
N VAL A 718 -1.92 -13.99 21.01
CA VAL A 718 -3.23 -14.53 21.39
C VAL A 718 -3.90 -13.50 22.26
N GLY A 719 -5.14 -13.15 21.95
CA GLY A 719 -5.79 -12.02 22.59
C GLY A 719 -7.30 -12.02 22.49
N LEU A 720 -7.88 -10.92 22.95
CA LEU A 720 -9.30 -10.63 22.90
C LEU A 720 -9.52 -9.30 22.16
N ARG A 721 -10.61 -9.23 21.39
CA ARG A 721 -11.12 -7.98 20.82
C ARG A 721 -12.58 -7.79 21.16
N GLY A 722 -13.01 -6.54 21.24
CA GLY A 722 -14.40 -6.19 21.46
C GLY A 722 -14.79 -4.95 20.71
N THR A 723 -16.05 -4.88 20.28
CA THR A 723 -16.65 -3.72 19.61
C THR A 723 -17.98 -3.37 20.28
N ILE A 724 -18.21 -2.09 20.48
CA ILE A 724 -19.51 -1.52 20.92
C ILE A 724 -20.00 -0.58 19.84
N ARG A 725 -21.27 -0.72 19.42
CA ARG A 725 -21.96 0.16 18.44
C ARG A 725 -23.19 0.79 19.09
N PHE A 726 -23.45 2.05 18.86
CA PHE A 726 -24.61 2.79 19.42
C PHE A 726 -25.04 3.93 18.52
#